data_789d32426512d9218b45086b8bb794de
#
_entry.id   789d32426512d9218b45086b8bb794de
#
_cell.length_a   1.000
_cell.length_b   1.000
_cell.length_c   1.000
_cell.angle_alpha   90.00
_cell.angle_beta   90.00
_cell.angle_gamma   90.00
#
_symmetry.space_group_name_H-M   'P 1'
#
loop_
_entity.id
_entity.type
_entity.pdbx_description
1 polymer ?
#
loop_
_entity_poly.entity_id
_entity_poly.type
_entity_poly.pdbx_seq_one_letter_code
_entity_poly.pdbx_strand_id
1 'polypeptide(L)'
;MSIPESASIRRRVFTLGAALLACALIGLVFFLRDYADRAAEQAFDRLLAASALTIAGSVQIEDNGVTVEPPVSSLAMLSGGERVFYEARAPNGKLITGYADLAPALPLAQAATPVFAYVTYHDEPVRVATVGRLVSASQHAGWVTVRVAETLGSREALASEILGRGVLPLLIVSLVALGLLWFGVQRAFAPLAVLERDLRTRAPEDLTPLTTPVPREVRRLVEALNAFMQRLSIIMDTLNTLVADATHQVRTPLASLRAQAEVALDETDPTRLRERIGRIHQNATHASQLINQLLMDATITHRLGKGPPESVGVAETINETRRRIGPVDAERLRIDIAPEVRRARLAGDRVALREMLRNLVDNALRYAPDGTVDIQATPVAGFRVALTVSDRGPGIFDDEKEAVQQRFTRGRAGESQPGSGLGLAIVRSVATAHGGSLWLHDRPGGGLSARVILPLQQQPAGRNLAAWLGAACTAAMLLVSAPQDARTAPLDEIVTRYPAPQPTSRTLVIAGPTDTPVVAPLIQGFQSLRPDVSVVYREISSRDLYEATVDGRLTNVDVLMSSASDLQIRLANDGYAQSYTSPYASKLPSWAVWRNEVYGFTFEPAVIVYNPKRFTEATVPRSRQDILRLLEREQASLQGRVGTYDIAASSLGYLLAEQDELVSSNFWGLANAMGQVGVRLSPTSAQILDAIENDELDLAYNILGSYALSRQAAGGRIGVVFPQDYVLVLARSVLISRRAPSPDLARALVDWLLSPAGQQVASSHAALGSIMEDTPGRWTSEAVLARSSGIVQPVVLSPALLVGLDQRRHSRFVQNWVRLVTDTPKRP
;
A
#
# COMPACT_ATOMS: atom_id res chain seq x y z
N MET A 1 -23.32 -9.53 -14.23
CA MET A 1 -22.43 -10.62 -13.71
C MET A 1 -23.26 -11.48 -12.77
N SER A 2 -23.78 -12.60 -13.25
CA SER A 2 -24.60 -13.55 -12.48
C SER A 2 -23.69 -14.25 -11.45
N ILE A 3 -23.98 -14.04 -10.18
CA ILE A 3 -23.29 -14.68 -9.06
C ILE A 3 -23.80 -16.12 -8.98
N PRO A 4 -22.94 -17.14 -9.00
CA PRO A 4 -23.41 -18.52 -8.88
C PRO A 4 -24.12 -18.72 -7.54
N GLU A 5 -25.33 -19.30 -7.59
CA GLU A 5 -26.24 -19.51 -6.45
C GLU A 5 -25.69 -20.38 -5.31
N SER A 6 -24.56 -21.01 -5.49
CA SER A 6 -23.97 -21.96 -4.52
C SER A 6 -22.89 -21.40 -3.59
N ALA A 7 -22.62 -20.10 -3.62
CA ALA A 7 -21.58 -19.53 -2.75
C ALA A 7 -22.07 -19.34 -1.31
N SER A 8 -21.43 -20.00 -0.36
CA SER A 8 -21.68 -19.85 1.08
C SER A 8 -21.68 -18.38 1.49
N ILE A 9 -22.69 -17.93 2.27
CA ILE A 9 -22.79 -16.59 2.86
C ILE A 9 -21.50 -16.23 3.59
N ARG A 10 -20.93 -17.17 4.32
CA ARG A 10 -19.64 -17.07 5.02
C ARG A 10 -18.52 -16.62 4.07
N ARG A 11 -18.42 -17.25 2.89
CA ARG A 11 -17.43 -16.90 1.86
C ARG A 11 -17.71 -15.52 1.26
N ARG A 12 -18.98 -15.16 1.03
CA ARG A 12 -19.35 -13.84 0.51
C ARG A 12 -19.01 -12.71 1.49
N VAL A 13 -19.34 -12.87 2.76
CA VAL A 13 -19.01 -11.87 3.80
C VAL A 13 -17.51 -11.70 3.94
N PHE A 14 -16.76 -12.82 3.97
CA PHE A 14 -15.30 -12.78 4.04
C PHE A 14 -14.69 -12.11 2.79
N THR A 15 -15.13 -12.49 1.58
CA THR A 15 -14.59 -11.88 0.33
C THR A 15 -14.91 -10.41 0.21
N LEU A 16 -16.10 -9.96 0.61
CA LEU A 16 -16.45 -8.54 0.64
C LEU A 16 -15.61 -7.77 1.66
N GLY A 17 -15.45 -8.30 2.87
CA GLY A 17 -14.61 -7.70 3.90
C GLY A 17 -13.14 -7.65 3.48
N ALA A 18 -12.62 -8.73 2.90
CA ALA A 18 -11.25 -8.80 2.37
C ALA A 18 -11.05 -7.83 1.19
N ALA A 19 -12.02 -7.69 0.29
CA ALA A 19 -11.98 -6.74 -0.81
C ALA A 19 -11.98 -5.29 -0.30
N LEU A 20 -12.81 -4.97 0.69
CA LEU A 20 -12.84 -3.66 1.34
C LEU A 20 -11.51 -3.32 2.01
N LEU A 21 -10.95 -4.29 2.74
CA LEU A 21 -9.63 -4.15 3.39
C LEU A 21 -8.52 -3.96 2.34
N ALA A 22 -8.56 -4.71 1.23
CA ALA A 22 -7.61 -4.57 0.13
C ALA A 22 -7.72 -3.19 -0.53
N CYS A 23 -8.93 -2.69 -0.81
CA CYS A 23 -9.14 -1.34 -1.33
C CYS A 23 -8.62 -0.26 -0.37
N ALA A 24 -8.89 -0.40 0.94
CA ALA A 24 -8.38 0.51 1.95
C ALA A 24 -6.84 0.48 2.03
N LEU A 25 -6.23 -0.70 1.97
CA LEU A 25 -4.78 -0.88 1.96
C LEU A 25 -4.15 -0.22 0.72
N ILE A 26 -4.72 -0.45 -0.46
CA ILE A 26 -4.26 0.17 -1.72
C ILE A 26 -4.34 1.70 -1.60
N GLY A 27 -5.47 2.24 -1.14
CA GLY A 27 -5.63 3.67 -0.93
C GLY A 27 -4.62 4.26 0.05
N LEU A 28 -4.34 3.52 1.14
CA LEU A 28 -3.37 3.94 2.15
C LEU A 28 -1.92 3.88 1.65
N VAL A 29 -1.58 2.88 0.82
CA VAL A 29 -0.26 2.80 0.17
C VAL A 29 -0.08 3.96 -0.82
N PHE A 30 -1.11 4.29 -1.62
CA PHE A 30 -1.07 5.47 -2.49
C PHE A 30 -0.92 6.77 -1.70
N PHE A 31 -1.67 6.92 -0.60
CA PHE A 31 -1.52 8.08 0.29
C PHE A 31 -0.12 8.17 0.91
N LEU A 32 0.42 7.04 1.38
CA LEU A 32 1.76 6.98 1.97
C LEU A 32 2.84 7.33 0.94
N ARG A 33 2.66 6.87 -0.30
CA ARG A 33 3.57 7.21 -1.41
C ARG A 33 3.55 8.71 -1.70
N ASP A 34 2.38 9.29 -1.91
CA ASP A 34 2.21 10.72 -2.15
C ASP A 34 2.75 11.57 -0.97
N TYR A 35 2.52 11.11 0.26
CA TYR A 35 3.08 11.74 1.46
C TYR A 35 4.61 11.66 1.49
N ALA A 36 5.20 10.48 1.17
CA ALA A 36 6.65 10.29 1.15
C ALA A 36 7.31 11.17 0.08
N ASP A 37 6.73 11.21 -1.14
CA ASP A 37 7.22 12.04 -2.24
C ASP A 37 7.18 13.53 -1.86
N ARG A 38 6.08 14.02 -1.31
CA ARG A 38 5.96 15.43 -0.85
C ARG A 38 6.89 15.76 0.33
N ALA A 39 7.04 14.83 1.27
CA ALA A 39 7.92 15.04 2.42
C ALA A 39 9.38 15.14 1.98
N ALA A 40 9.82 14.26 1.08
CA ALA A 40 11.15 14.32 0.49
C ALA A 40 11.34 15.61 -0.32
N GLU A 41 10.39 15.97 -1.18
CA GLU A 41 10.45 17.20 -1.96
C GLU A 41 10.59 18.44 -1.07
N GLN A 42 9.77 18.58 -0.04
CA GLN A 42 9.83 19.70 0.89
C GLN A 42 11.15 19.77 1.69
N ALA A 43 11.68 18.62 2.11
CA ALA A 43 12.94 18.57 2.85
C ALA A 43 14.10 19.05 1.98
N PHE A 44 14.25 18.49 0.79
CA PHE A 44 15.33 18.84 -0.11
C PHE A 44 15.17 20.22 -0.76
N ASP A 45 13.94 20.66 -1.07
CA ASP A 45 13.68 22.02 -1.56
C ASP A 45 14.10 23.08 -0.54
N ARG A 46 13.97 22.81 0.77
CA ARG A 46 14.46 23.71 1.82
C ARG A 46 15.99 23.82 1.81
N LEU A 47 16.69 22.69 1.66
CA LEU A 47 18.15 22.69 1.58
C LEU A 47 18.63 23.40 0.31
N LEU A 48 18.00 23.11 -0.82
CA LEU A 48 18.31 23.72 -2.11
C LEU A 48 18.06 25.23 -2.09
N ALA A 49 16.96 25.68 -1.46
CA ALA A 49 16.67 27.10 -1.23
C ALA A 49 17.70 27.77 -0.33
N ALA A 50 18.07 27.09 0.78
CA ALA A 50 19.09 27.61 1.71
C ALA A 50 20.44 27.78 1.02
N SER A 51 20.84 26.83 0.21
CA SER A 51 22.04 26.89 -0.62
C SER A 51 22.00 28.10 -1.60
N ALA A 52 20.89 28.23 -2.36
CA ALA A 52 20.71 29.34 -3.30
C ALA A 52 20.69 30.71 -2.61
N LEU A 53 20.03 30.83 -1.44
CA LEU A 53 20.01 32.03 -0.64
C LEU A 53 21.38 32.39 -0.06
N THR A 54 22.16 31.38 0.35
CA THR A 54 23.53 31.54 0.86
C THR A 54 24.42 32.10 -0.25
N ILE A 55 24.33 31.59 -1.48
CA ILE A 55 25.05 32.12 -2.64
C ILE A 55 24.54 33.55 -2.98
N ALA A 56 23.22 33.76 -2.96
CA ALA A 56 22.66 35.10 -3.21
C ALA A 56 23.09 36.12 -2.14
N GLY A 57 23.32 35.64 -0.89
CA GLY A 57 23.86 36.47 0.20
C GLY A 57 25.31 36.94 -0.04
N SER A 58 26.10 36.19 -0.82
CA SER A 58 27.49 36.52 -1.14
C SER A 58 27.66 37.48 -2.35
N VAL A 59 26.55 37.99 -2.91
CA VAL A 59 26.58 39.01 -3.97
C VAL A 59 27.17 40.30 -3.42
N GLN A 60 28.27 40.78 -4.05
CA GLN A 60 28.96 42.01 -3.73
C GLN A 60 29.00 42.93 -4.95
N ILE A 61 29.16 44.22 -4.67
CA ILE A 61 29.33 45.24 -5.71
C ILE A 61 30.79 45.70 -5.62
N GLU A 62 31.53 45.51 -6.68
CA GLU A 62 32.89 46.01 -6.84
C GLU A 62 32.95 47.06 -7.95
N ASP A 63 34.03 47.83 -8.02
CA ASP A 63 34.21 48.90 -9.00
C ASP A 63 34.00 48.48 -10.44
N ASN A 64 34.23 47.19 -10.74
CA ASN A 64 34.11 46.58 -12.07
C ASN A 64 32.76 45.85 -12.30
N GLY A 65 31.80 45.95 -11.39
CA GLY A 65 30.50 45.30 -11.51
C GLY A 65 30.04 44.45 -10.35
N VAL A 66 29.04 43.64 -10.59
CA VAL A 66 28.51 42.69 -9.62
C VAL A 66 29.38 41.43 -9.57
N THR A 67 29.76 41.02 -8.37
CA THR A 67 30.53 39.77 -8.11
C THR A 67 29.77 38.85 -7.19
N VAL A 68 29.99 37.55 -7.35
CA VAL A 68 29.40 36.49 -6.52
C VAL A 68 30.49 35.47 -6.23
N GLU A 69 30.75 35.23 -4.96
CA GLU A 69 31.66 34.17 -4.51
C GLU A 69 30.89 33.17 -3.65
N PRO A 70 30.54 31.98 -4.16
CA PRO A 70 29.83 31.02 -3.36
C PRO A 70 30.60 30.61 -2.11
N PRO A 71 30.00 30.70 -0.91
CA PRO A 71 30.61 30.15 0.30
C PRO A 71 30.66 28.61 0.23
N VAL A 72 31.70 27.99 0.77
CA VAL A 72 31.85 26.51 0.83
C VAL A 72 30.62 25.88 1.51
N SER A 73 30.10 26.51 2.55
CA SER A 73 28.89 26.08 3.25
C SER A 73 27.66 25.94 2.33
N SER A 74 27.58 26.72 1.25
CA SER A 74 26.41 26.68 0.35
C SER A 74 26.26 25.32 -0.32
N LEU A 75 27.34 24.75 -0.87
CA LEU A 75 27.30 23.44 -1.51
C LEU A 75 27.51 22.27 -0.52
N ALA A 76 28.17 22.53 0.62
CA ALA A 76 28.30 21.54 1.68
C ALA A 76 26.95 21.10 2.27
N MET A 77 25.93 21.97 2.26
CA MET A 77 24.56 21.64 2.68
C MET A 77 23.90 20.58 1.76
N LEU A 78 24.39 20.47 0.52
CA LEU A 78 23.85 19.56 -0.51
C LEU A 78 24.72 18.31 -0.68
N SER A 79 25.59 18.00 0.28
CA SER A 79 26.57 16.90 0.20
C SER A 79 25.96 15.48 0.33
N GLY A 80 24.64 15.33 0.22
CA GLY A 80 23.89 14.08 0.37
C GLY A 80 24.11 13.02 -0.73
N GLY A 81 25.17 13.13 -1.54
CA GLY A 81 25.49 12.14 -2.60
C GLY A 81 24.84 12.48 -3.94
N GLU A 82 24.44 13.73 -4.16
CA GLU A 82 23.85 14.19 -5.43
C GLU A 82 24.86 15.02 -6.23
N ARG A 83 24.64 15.09 -7.54
CA ARG A 83 25.30 16.09 -8.38
C ARG A 83 24.71 17.46 -8.13
N VAL A 84 25.56 18.46 -7.99
CA VAL A 84 25.16 19.82 -7.68
C VAL A 84 25.70 20.77 -8.74
N PHE A 85 24.83 21.63 -9.21
CA PHE A 85 25.15 22.64 -10.20
C PHE A 85 24.68 24.01 -9.70
N TYR A 86 25.41 25.06 -10.03
CA TYR A 86 24.98 26.42 -9.71
C TYR A 86 25.36 27.41 -10.81
N GLU A 87 24.62 28.49 -10.91
CA GLU A 87 24.97 29.64 -11.71
C GLU A 87 24.57 30.94 -11.00
N ALA A 88 25.30 31.99 -11.27
CA ALA A 88 24.93 33.34 -10.91
C ALA A 88 24.97 34.23 -12.15
N ARG A 89 23.90 34.97 -12.44
CA ARG A 89 23.77 35.89 -13.58
C ARG A 89 23.48 37.29 -13.13
N ALA A 90 24.12 38.25 -13.81
CA ALA A 90 23.86 39.66 -13.66
C ALA A 90 22.43 40.03 -14.13
N PRO A 91 21.92 41.22 -13.80
CA PRO A 91 20.61 41.68 -14.24
C PRO A 91 20.42 41.70 -15.76
N ASN A 92 21.51 41.87 -16.53
CA ASN A 92 21.53 41.81 -18.01
C ASN A 92 21.61 40.35 -18.55
N GLY A 93 21.52 39.33 -17.71
CA GLY A 93 21.60 37.92 -18.09
C GLY A 93 23.04 37.38 -18.31
N LYS A 94 24.07 38.24 -18.22
CA LYS A 94 25.46 37.78 -18.37
C LYS A 94 25.87 36.89 -17.19
N LEU A 95 26.53 35.77 -17.51
CA LEU A 95 27.06 34.88 -16.47
C LEU A 95 28.10 35.63 -15.59
N ILE A 96 27.96 35.55 -14.30
CA ILE A 96 28.94 36.00 -13.32
C ILE A 96 29.86 34.87 -12.94
N THR A 97 29.29 33.71 -12.55
CA THR A 97 30.04 32.50 -12.17
C THR A 97 29.14 31.27 -12.24
N GLY A 98 29.78 30.09 -12.25
CA GLY A 98 29.09 28.79 -12.29
C GLY A 98 28.90 28.24 -13.70
N TYR A 99 27.93 27.39 -13.89
CA TYR A 99 27.65 26.67 -15.14
C TYR A 99 26.85 27.55 -16.11
N ALA A 100 27.43 27.87 -17.27
CA ALA A 100 26.86 28.83 -18.22
C ALA A 100 25.55 28.36 -18.87
N ASP A 101 25.39 27.07 -18.97
CA ASP A 101 24.30 26.36 -19.66
C ASP A 101 23.25 25.76 -18.68
N LEU A 102 23.37 26.09 -17.40
CA LEU A 102 22.38 25.60 -16.42
C LEU A 102 21.02 26.29 -16.64
N ALA A 103 20.00 25.46 -16.97
CA ALA A 103 18.62 25.88 -17.10
C ALA A 103 18.36 27.18 -17.93
N PRO A 104 18.86 27.29 -19.18
CA PRO A 104 18.76 28.52 -19.99
C PRO A 104 17.30 28.88 -20.33
N ALA A 105 16.38 27.93 -20.31
CA ALA A 105 14.95 28.14 -20.57
C ALA A 105 14.19 28.81 -19.40
N LEU A 106 14.76 28.82 -18.20
CA LEU A 106 14.09 29.43 -17.05
C LEU A 106 14.25 30.96 -17.07
N PRO A 107 13.22 31.72 -16.70
CA PRO A 107 13.29 33.18 -16.61
C PRO A 107 14.27 33.64 -15.54
N LEU A 108 14.88 34.82 -15.73
CA LEU A 108 15.68 35.46 -14.69
C LEU A 108 14.80 35.78 -13.47
N ALA A 109 15.42 35.73 -12.28
CA ALA A 109 14.71 36.01 -11.04
C ALA A 109 14.21 37.45 -10.98
N GLN A 110 13.02 37.64 -10.45
CA GLN A 110 12.38 38.93 -10.21
C GLN A 110 11.98 39.14 -8.75
N ALA A 111 12.32 38.16 -7.88
CA ALA A 111 12.02 38.17 -6.46
C ALA A 111 13.13 37.49 -5.66
N ALA A 112 13.21 37.79 -4.38
CA ALA A 112 14.10 37.11 -3.43
C ALA A 112 13.55 35.75 -2.95
N THR A 113 12.27 35.46 -3.19
CA THR A 113 11.65 34.21 -2.80
C THR A 113 12.11 33.08 -3.74
N PRO A 114 12.50 31.91 -3.20
CA PRO A 114 12.90 30.76 -4.01
C PRO A 114 11.77 30.26 -4.91
N VAL A 115 12.06 30.06 -6.18
CA VAL A 115 11.15 29.42 -7.16
C VAL A 115 11.79 28.11 -7.63
N PHE A 116 11.01 27.04 -7.64
CA PHE A 116 11.53 25.71 -7.97
C PHE A 116 11.02 25.23 -9.33
N ALA A 117 11.89 24.57 -10.09
CA ALA A 117 11.54 23.95 -11.37
C ALA A 117 12.28 22.64 -11.56
N TYR A 118 11.70 21.73 -12.36
CA TYR A 118 12.39 20.55 -12.86
C TYR A 118 12.95 20.84 -14.25
N VAL A 119 14.20 20.48 -14.46
CA VAL A 119 14.90 20.66 -15.75
C VAL A 119 15.74 19.41 -16.00
N THR A 120 16.00 19.08 -17.25
CA THR A 120 17.00 18.06 -17.60
C THR A 120 18.33 18.75 -17.86
N TYR A 121 19.37 18.30 -17.17
CA TYR A 121 20.74 18.81 -17.32
C TYR A 121 21.73 17.65 -17.32
N HIS A 122 22.65 17.60 -18.29
CA HIS A 122 23.59 16.50 -18.53
C HIS A 122 22.90 15.10 -18.56
N ASP A 123 21.76 15.03 -19.28
CA ASP A 123 20.92 13.81 -19.42
C ASP A 123 20.28 13.32 -18.12
N GLU A 124 20.38 14.06 -17.01
CA GLU A 124 19.73 13.73 -15.75
C GLU A 124 18.66 14.75 -15.37
N PRO A 125 17.54 14.33 -14.77
CA PRO A 125 16.56 15.26 -14.22
C PRO A 125 17.12 15.93 -12.96
N VAL A 126 17.06 17.26 -12.92
CA VAL A 126 17.50 18.07 -11.79
C VAL A 126 16.38 18.95 -11.27
N ARG A 127 16.38 19.21 -9.99
CA ARG A 127 15.55 20.22 -9.33
C ARG A 127 16.34 21.50 -9.19
N VAL A 128 15.82 22.60 -9.70
CA VAL A 128 16.47 23.91 -9.70
C VAL A 128 15.73 24.85 -8.75
N ALA A 129 16.45 25.47 -7.82
CA ALA A 129 15.97 26.61 -7.06
C ALA A 129 16.53 27.91 -7.68
N THR A 130 15.67 28.84 -8.04
CA THR A 130 15.99 30.15 -8.55
C THR A 130 15.68 31.21 -7.51
N VAL A 131 16.66 32.01 -7.17
CA VAL A 131 16.56 33.12 -6.19
C VAL A 131 17.09 34.40 -6.79
N GLY A 132 16.45 35.52 -6.52
CA GLY A 132 16.93 36.84 -6.91
C GLY A 132 17.57 37.59 -5.75
N ARG A 133 18.64 38.38 -6.02
CA ARG A 133 19.20 39.37 -5.14
C ARG A 133 19.12 40.73 -5.80
N LEU A 134 18.38 41.68 -5.18
CA LEU A 134 18.30 43.05 -5.70
C LEU A 134 19.57 43.80 -5.43
N VAL A 135 20.17 44.33 -6.46
CA VAL A 135 21.36 45.17 -6.42
C VAL A 135 20.96 46.59 -6.87
N SER A 136 21.38 47.62 -6.12
CA SER A 136 21.00 49.02 -6.36
C SER A 136 22.23 49.90 -6.63
N ALA A 137 23.17 49.41 -7.45
CA ALA A 137 24.32 50.28 -7.87
C ALA A 137 23.97 51.09 -9.12
N SER A 138 24.51 52.29 -9.25
CA SER A 138 24.15 53.28 -10.27
C SER A 138 24.27 52.77 -11.72
N GLN A 139 25.13 51.82 -11.99
CA GLN A 139 25.30 51.25 -13.34
C GLN A 139 24.82 49.81 -13.48
N HIS A 140 24.44 49.13 -12.39
CA HIS A 140 24.11 47.69 -12.35
C HIS A 140 22.85 47.43 -11.51
N ALA A 141 21.89 48.36 -11.51
CA ALA A 141 20.65 48.14 -10.78
C ALA A 141 19.79 47.02 -11.40
N GLY A 142 19.29 46.12 -10.54
CA GLY A 142 18.40 45.06 -10.97
C GLY A 142 18.59 43.75 -10.18
N TRP A 143 17.94 42.71 -10.63
CA TRP A 143 17.96 41.41 -9.96
C TRP A 143 19.12 40.54 -10.46
N VAL A 144 20.07 40.24 -9.58
CA VAL A 144 21.03 39.15 -9.81
C VAL A 144 20.30 37.84 -9.61
N THR A 145 20.38 36.96 -10.58
CA THR A 145 19.75 35.63 -10.52
C THR A 145 20.77 34.60 -10.05
N VAL A 146 20.45 33.91 -8.99
CA VAL A 146 21.21 32.73 -8.51
C VAL A 146 20.34 31.49 -8.69
N ARG A 147 20.90 30.47 -9.33
CA ARG A 147 20.29 29.15 -9.47
C ARG A 147 21.19 28.11 -8.85
N VAL A 148 20.60 27.21 -8.10
CA VAL A 148 21.26 26.00 -7.62
C VAL A 148 20.41 24.82 -8.05
N ALA A 149 21.03 23.79 -8.56
CA ALA A 149 20.36 22.59 -9.02
C ALA A 149 20.98 21.34 -8.40
N GLU A 150 20.16 20.32 -8.19
CA GLU A 150 20.56 19.05 -7.59
C GLU A 150 19.83 17.91 -8.32
N THR A 151 20.50 16.77 -8.51
CA THR A 151 19.88 15.54 -9.03
C THR A 151 18.90 14.94 -8.04
N LEU A 152 18.03 14.00 -8.46
CA LEU A 152 16.86 13.57 -7.67
C LEU A 152 17.08 12.29 -6.84
N GLY A 153 18.24 11.64 -6.95
CA GLY A 153 18.48 10.32 -6.36
C GLY A 153 18.25 10.26 -4.85
N SER A 154 18.73 11.24 -4.09
CA SER A 154 18.54 11.31 -2.64
C SER A 154 17.08 11.55 -2.24
N ARG A 155 16.31 12.27 -3.05
CA ARG A 155 14.86 12.48 -2.86
C ARG A 155 14.11 11.16 -3.04
N GLU A 156 14.43 10.44 -4.11
CA GLU A 156 13.85 9.13 -4.41
C GLU A 156 14.24 8.10 -3.33
N ALA A 157 15.49 8.12 -2.88
CA ALA A 157 15.97 7.26 -1.81
C ALA A 157 15.21 7.51 -0.49
N LEU A 158 15.04 8.79 -0.08
CA LEU A 158 14.31 9.14 1.13
C LEU A 158 12.83 8.75 0.99
N ALA A 159 12.19 9.03 -0.14
CA ALA A 159 10.81 8.66 -0.39
C ALA A 159 10.62 7.13 -0.34
N SER A 160 11.53 6.36 -0.94
CA SER A 160 11.52 4.90 -0.91
C SER A 160 11.77 4.33 0.49
N GLU A 161 12.63 4.96 1.28
CA GLU A 161 12.89 4.59 2.69
C GLU A 161 11.65 4.80 3.56
N ILE A 162 11.00 5.97 3.45
CA ILE A 162 9.75 6.28 4.16
C ILE A 162 8.67 5.27 3.77
N LEU A 163 8.53 5.00 2.47
CA LEU A 163 7.58 4.04 1.96
C LEU A 163 7.86 2.62 2.47
N GLY A 164 9.12 2.17 2.39
CA GLY A 164 9.53 0.85 2.86
C GLY A 164 9.27 0.64 4.35
N ARG A 165 9.61 1.63 5.18
CA ARG A 165 9.36 1.60 6.62
C ARG A 165 7.87 1.68 6.98
N GLY A 166 7.06 2.34 6.15
CA GLY A 166 5.62 2.48 6.37
C GLY A 166 4.79 1.30 5.88
N VAL A 167 5.16 0.66 4.76
CA VAL A 167 4.40 -0.43 4.14
C VAL A 167 4.43 -1.71 4.99
N LEU A 168 5.56 -2.05 5.59
CA LEU A 168 5.68 -3.28 6.39
C LEU A 168 4.73 -3.34 7.59
N PRO A 169 4.63 -2.31 8.46
CA PRO A 169 3.63 -2.29 9.53
C PRO A 169 2.20 -2.35 9.01
N LEU A 170 1.92 -1.66 7.89
CA LEU A 170 0.61 -1.68 7.23
C LEU A 170 0.20 -3.08 6.78
N LEU A 171 1.12 -3.83 6.17
CA LEU A 171 0.89 -5.22 5.77
C LEU A 171 0.63 -6.12 6.99
N ILE A 172 1.39 -5.96 8.07
CA ILE A 172 1.20 -6.72 9.31
C ILE A 172 -0.19 -6.43 9.89
N VAL A 173 -0.58 -5.16 10.04
CA VAL A 173 -1.90 -4.77 10.54
C VAL A 173 -3.01 -5.32 9.65
N SER A 174 -2.86 -5.24 8.33
CA SER A 174 -3.83 -5.78 7.38
C SER A 174 -3.96 -7.29 7.46
N LEU A 175 -2.86 -8.02 7.65
CA LEU A 175 -2.86 -9.47 7.84
C LEU A 175 -3.56 -9.86 9.14
N VAL A 176 -3.29 -9.14 10.24
CA VAL A 176 -3.97 -9.34 11.52
C VAL A 176 -5.46 -9.04 11.38
N ALA A 177 -5.84 -7.94 10.73
CA ALA A 177 -7.23 -7.59 10.49
C ALA A 177 -7.95 -8.66 9.65
N LEU A 178 -7.29 -9.21 8.62
CA LEU A 178 -7.82 -10.30 7.82
C LEU A 178 -8.00 -11.58 8.63
N GLY A 179 -7.05 -11.89 9.52
CA GLY A 179 -7.14 -13.01 10.46
C GLY A 179 -8.29 -12.84 11.46
N LEU A 180 -8.46 -11.65 12.01
CA LEU A 180 -9.57 -11.32 12.90
C LEU A 180 -10.92 -11.38 12.17
N LEU A 181 -10.99 -10.88 10.93
CA LEU A 181 -12.17 -10.99 10.08
C LEU A 181 -12.53 -12.46 9.80
N TRP A 182 -11.54 -13.27 9.45
CA TRP A 182 -11.71 -14.71 9.26
C TRP A 182 -12.24 -15.40 10.52
N PHE A 183 -11.58 -15.16 11.65
CA PHE A 183 -11.97 -15.73 12.93
C PHE A 183 -13.37 -15.25 13.37
N GLY A 184 -13.65 -13.96 13.23
CA GLY A 184 -14.95 -13.37 13.54
C GLY A 184 -16.08 -13.98 12.71
N VAL A 185 -15.88 -14.09 11.38
CA VAL A 185 -16.85 -14.74 10.48
C VAL A 185 -17.06 -16.21 10.86
N GLN A 186 -15.98 -16.97 11.13
CA GLN A 186 -16.10 -18.37 11.55
C GLN A 186 -16.89 -18.50 12.84
N ARG A 187 -16.59 -17.66 13.84
CA ARG A 187 -17.26 -17.71 15.14
C ARG A 187 -18.73 -17.25 15.06
N ALA A 188 -19.02 -16.23 14.26
CA ALA A 188 -20.38 -15.71 14.07
C ALA A 188 -21.31 -16.75 13.42
N PHE A 189 -20.78 -17.55 12.49
CA PHE A 189 -21.55 -18.59 11.80
C PHE A 189 -21.48 -19.99 12.44
N ALA A 190 -20.66 -20.19 13.47
CA ALA A 190 -20.55 -21.47 14.17
C ALA A 190 -21.89 -21.98 14.73
N PRO A 191 -22.76 -21.14 15.35
CA PRO A 191 -24.06 -21.61 15.86
C PRO A 191 -25.01 -22.13 14.78
N LEU A 192 -24.92 -21.59 13.55
CA LEU A 192 -25.72 -22.10 12.42
C LEU A 192 -25.29 -23.50 11.99
N ALA A 193 -24.01 -23.81 12.06
CA ALA A 193 -23.51 -25.16 11.76
C ALA A 193 -23.94 -26.18 12.83
N VAL A 194 -24.05 -25.76 14.10
CA VAL A 194 -24.59 -26.58 15.18
C VAL A 194 -26.08 -26.84 14.95
N LEU A 195 -26.84 -25.79 14.61
CA LEU A 195 -28.27 -25.89 14.31
C LEU A 195 -28.54 -26.81 13.11
N GLU A 196 -27.74 -26.69 12.04
CA GLU A 196 -27.85 -27.56 10.86
C GLU A 196 -27.63 -29.03 11.22
N ARG A 197 -26.60 -29.31 12.06
CA ARG A 197 -26.29 -30.66 12.50
C ARG A 197 -27.41 -31.22 13.37
N ASP A 198 -27.94 -30.43 14.31
CA ASP A 198 -29.05 -30.82 15.19
C ASP A 198 -30.27 -31.20 14.34
N LEU A 199 -30.64 -30.38 13.36
CA LEU A 199 -31.74 -30.67 12.44
C LEU A 199 -31.50 -31.91 11.54
N ARG A 200 -30.28 -32.11 11.07
CA ARG A 200 -29.96 -33.27 10.19
C ARG A 200 -29.93 -34.60 10.92
N THR A 201 -29.59 -34.57 12.20
CA THR A 201 -29.46 -35.81 13.01
C THR A 201 -30.78 -36.23 13.69
N ARG A 202 -31.83 -35.40 13.63
CA ARG A 202 -33.15 -35.70 14.20
C ARG A 202 -33.89 -36.77 13.40
N ALA A 203 -34.56 -37.63 14.12
CA ALA A 203 -35.51 -38.58 13.49
C ALA A 203 -36.70 -37.80 12.86
N PRO A 204 -37.28 -38.28 11.73
CA PRO A 204 -38.38 -37.58 11.07
C PRO A 204 -39.60 -37.35 11.97
N GLU A 205 -39.76 -38.15 13.03
CA GLU A 205 -40.86 -38.08 13.98
C GLU A 205 -40.57 -37.13 15.18
N ASP A 206 -39.32 -36.71 15.37
CA ASP A 206 -38.92 -35.81 16.46
C ASP A 206 -39.25 -34.35 16.16
N LEU A 207 -40.44 -33.93 16.59
CA LEU A 207 -40.93 -32.55 16.46
C LEU A 207 -40.71 -31.71 17.73
N THR A 208 -39.78 -32.12 18.64
CA THR A 208 -39.50 -31.36 19.86
C THR A 208 -38.87 -30.00 19.54
N PRO A 209 -39.16 -28.95 20.31
CA PRO A 209 -38.58 -27.59 20.05
C PRO A 209 -37.05 -27.61 20.07
N LEU A 210 -36.43 -26.80 19.19
CA LEU A 210 -35.01 -26.53 19.17
C LEU A 210 -34.65 -25.64 20.36
N THR A 211 -33.78 -26.13 21.26
CA THR A 211 -33.33 -25.41 22.46
C THR A 211 -31.90 -24.88 22.35
N THR A 212 -31.26 -25.10 21.21
CA THR A 212 -29.86 -24.67 20.95
C THR A 212 -29.74 -23.16 21.11
N PRO A 213 -28.79 -22.64 21.94
CA PRO A 213 -28.59 -21.20 22.10
C PRO A 213 -28.07 -20.61 20.78
N VAL A 214 -28.80 -19.64 20.23
CA VAL A 214 -28.49 -18.97 18.97
C VAL A 214 -28.41 -17.44 19.16
N PRO A 215 -27.64 -16.74 18.32
CA PRO A 215 -27.61 -15.28 18.28
C PRO A 215 -29.00 -14.66 18.06
N ARG A 216 -29.15 -13.39 18.48
CA ARG A 216 -30.44 -12.67 18.38
C ARG A 216 -30.98 -12.61 16.97
N GLU A 217 -30.09 -12.49 15.99
CA GLU A 217 -30.41 -12.39 14.55
C GLU A 217 -31.03 -13.68 13.99
N VAL A 218 -30.67 -14.81 14.56
CA VAL A 218 -31.15 -16.13 14.13
C VAL A 218 -32.34 -16.60 14.98
N ARG A 219 -32.56 -15.99 16.15
CA ARG A 219 -33.62 -16.37 17.08
C ARG A 219 -35.00 -16.40 16.43
N ARG A 220 -35.32 -15.38 15.64
CA ARG A 220 -36.61 -15.33 14.92
C ARG A 220 -36.80 -16.50 13.97
N LEU A 221 -35.73 -16.96 13.32
CA LEU A 221 -35.77 -18.12 12.44
C LEU A 221 -36.02 -19.39 13.25
N VAL A 222 -35.37 -19.58 14.40
CA VAL A 222 -35.56 -20.74 15.29
C VAL A 222 -36.96 -20.71 15.90
N GLU A 223 -37.49 -19.57 16.32
CA GLU A 223 -38.86 -19.39 16.81
C GLU A 223 -39.88 -19.75 15.73
N ALA A 224 -39.68 -19.28 14.48
CA ALA A 224 -40.55 -19.65 13.37
C ALA A 224 -40.51 -21.16 13.06
N LEU A 225 -39.33 -21.76 13.13
CA LEU A 225 -39.16 -23.20 12.91
C LEU A 225 -39.80 -24.02 14.04
N ASN A 226 -39.63 -23.61 15.31
CA ASN A 226 -40.30 -24.23 16.45
C ASN A 226 -41.83 -24.12 16.32
N ALA A 227 -42.34 -22.95 15.92
CA ALA A 227 -43.79 -22.79 15.67
C ALA A 227 -44.27 -23.66 14.51
N PHE A 228 -43.45 -23.85 13.49
CA PHE A 228 -43.76 -24.78 12.39
C PHE A 228 -43.81 -26.23 12.86
N MET A 229 -42.79 -26.69 13.62
CA MET A 229 -42.76 -28.04 14.19
C MET A 229 -43.93 -28.30 15.11
N GLN A 230 -44.30 -27.33 15.96
CA GLN A 230 -45.49 -27.42 16.83
C GLN A 230 -46.77 -27.55 16.02
N ARG A 231 -46.96 -26.80 14.93
CA ARG A 231 -48.13 -26.96 14.04
C ARG A 231 -48.12 -28.36 13.38
N LEU A 232 -46.97 -28.86 12.98
CA LEU A 232 -46.85 -30.18 12.38
C LEU A 232 -47.22 -31.27 13.40
N SER A 233 -46.76 -31.16 14.64
CA SER A 233 -47.11 -32.07 15.73
C SER A 233 -48.62 -32.12 15.93
N ILE A 234 -49.28 -30.93 16.03
CA ILE A 234 -50.75 -30.85 16.19
C ILE A 234 -51.49 -31.55 15.01
N ILE A 235 -51.00 -31.36 13.81
CA ILE A 235 -51.57 -31.98 12.61
C ILE A 235 -51.42 -33.51 12.69
N MET A 236 -50.26 -34.01 13.05
CA MET A 236 -49.96 -35.43 13.19
C MET A 236 -50.82 -36.09 14.29
N ASP A 237 -50.97 -35.42 15.45
CA ASP A 237 -51.83 -35.90 16.53
C ASP A 237 -53.28 -35.93 16.11
N THR A 238 -53.75 -34.91 15.39
CA THR A 238 -55.11 -34.85 14.83
C THR A 238 -55.35 -35.99 13.84
N LEU A 239 -54.38 -36.24 12.95
CA LEU A 239 -54.47 -37.35 11.97
C LEU A 239 -54.50 -38.70 12.66
N ASN A 240 -53.65 -38.91 13.67
CA ASN A 240 -53.60 -40.16 14.43
C ASN A 240 -54.91 -40.41 15.17
N THR A 241 -55.52 -39.39 15.76
CA THR A 241 -56.83 -39.45 16.40
C THR A 241 -57.95 -39.79 15.41
N LEU A 242 -57.94 -39.10 14.26
CA LEU A 242 -58.91 -39.40 13.17
C LEU A 242 -58.81 -40.81 12.65
N VAL A 243 -57.60 -41.35 12.46
CA VAL A 243 -57.37 -42.71 11.99
C VAL A 243 -57.81 -43.70 13.02
N ALA A 244 -57.54 -43.44 14.29
CA ALA A 244 -58.00 -44.33 15.41
C ALA A 244 -59.51 -44.36 15.48
N ASP A 245 -60.19 -43.18 15.47
CA ASP A 245 -61.69 -43.07 15.52
C ASP A 245 -62.33 -43.74 14.31
N ALA A 246 -61.80 -43.44 13.09
CA ALA A 246 -62.31 -44.04 11.86
C ALA A 246 -62.18 -45.62 11.91
N THR A 247 -61.08 -46.13 12.42
CA THR A 247 -60.84 -47.56 12.54
C THR A 247 -61.90 -48.19 13.48
N HIS A 248 -62.17 -47.57 14.63
CA HIS A 248 -63.18 -48.06 15.56
C HIS A 248 -64.57 -47.97 14.98
N GLN A 249 -64.96 -46.85 14.34
CA GLN A 249 -66.29 -46.66 13.78
C GLN A 249 -66.61 -47.53 12.57
N VAL A 250 -65.61 -48.00 11.81
CA VAL A 250 -65.77 -48.94 10.71
C VAL A 250 -65.75 -50.40 11.19
N ARG A 251 -65.04 -50.73 12.20
CA ARG A 251 -64.91 -52.11 12.74
C ARG A 251 -66.27 -52.60 13.30
N THR A 252 -66.99 -51.72 14.01
CA THR A 252 -68.24 -52.11 14.66
C THR A 252 -69.33 -52.55 13.67
N PRO A 253 -69.69 -51.75 12.62
CA PRO A 253 -70.68 -52.21 11.64
C PRO A 253 -70.23 -53.38 10.84
N LEU A 254 -68.96 -53.51 10.52
CA LEU A 254 -68.40 -54.67 9.82
C LEU A 254 -68.52 -55.95 10.66
N ALA A 255 -68.23 -55.90 11.95
CA ALA A 255 -68.39 -57.00 12.86
C ALA A 255 -69.86 -57.41 12.97
N SER A 256 -70.78 -56.46 13.07
CA SER A 256 -72.19 -56.69 13.10
C SER A 256 -72.72 -57.33 11.79
N LEU A 257 -72.29 -56.78 10.62
CA LEU A 257 -72.56 -57.41 9.32
C LEU A 257 -72.05 -58.82 9.20
N ARG A 258 -70.87 -59.13 9.65
CA ARG A 258 -70.25 -60.44 9.62
C ARG A 258 -71.07 -61.41 10.50
N ALA A 259 -71.37 -61.04 11.77
CA ALA A 259 -72.13 -61.81 12.67
C ALA A 259 -73.56 -62.11 12.15
N GLN A 260 -74.25 -61.07 11.49
CA GLN A 260 -75.53 -61.31 10.88
C GLN A 260 -75.50 -62.17 9.62
N ALA A 261 -74.45 -62.08 8.86
CA ALA A 261 -74.18 -62.93 7.68
C ALA A 261 -73.97 -64.39 8.10
N GLU A 262 -73.10 -64.60 9.15
CA GLU A 262 -72.84 -65.93 9.70
C GLU A 262 -74.16 -66.57 10.20
N VAL A 263 -74.99 -65.87 10.92
CA VAL A 263 -76.31 -66.40 11.41
C VAL A 263 -77.35 -66.58 10.24
N ALA A 264 -77.20 -65.72 9.19
CA ALA A 264 -78.06 -65.94 8.03
C ALA A 264 -77.72 -67.10 7.14
N LEU A 265 -76.46 -67.58 7.19
CA LEU A 265 -76.03 -68.79 6.47
C LEU A 265 -76.55 -70.06 7.07
N ASP A 266 -76.87 -70.06 8.39
CA ASP A 266 -77.40 -71.23 9.10
C ASP A 266 -78.95 -71.21 9.21
N GLU A 267 -79.59 -70.17 8.66
CA GLU A 267 -81.07 -70.00 8.75
C GLU A 267 -81.77 -70.75 7.63
N THR A 268 -82.61 -71.66 8.03
CA THR A 268 -83.35 -72.58 7.14
C THR A 268 -84.81 -72.10 6.81
N ASP A 269 -85.39 -71.13 7.57
CA ASP A 269 -86.72 -70.56 7.30
C ASP A 269 -86.57 -69.40 6.27
N PRO A 270 -87.24 -69.56 5.10
CA PRO A 270 -87.20 -68.53 4.03
C PRO A 270 -87.64 -67.11 4.45
N THR A 271 -88.58 -67.02 5.38
CA THR A 271 -89.16 -65.76 5.84
C THR A 271 -88.11 -65.03 6.71
N ARG A 272 -87.53 -65.73 7.66
CA ARG A 272 -86.56 -65.21 8.57
C ARG A 272 -85.20 -64.93 7.86
N LEU A 273 -84.82 -65.70 6.84
CA LEU A 273 -83.71 -65.47 5.99
C LEU A 273 -83.86 -64.12 5.25
N ARG A 274 -85.02 -63.87 4.72
CA ARG A 274 -85.30 -62.59 3.97
C ARG A 274 -85.28 -61.42 4.93
N GLU A 275 -85.76 -61.56 6.13
CA GLU A 275 -85.63 -60.51 7.16
C GLU A 275 -84.17 -60.24 7.53
N ARG A 276 -83.32 -61.31 7.69
CA ARG A 276 -81.92 -61.18 8.02
C ARG A 276 -81.17 -60.55 6.86
N ILE A 277 -81.39 -60.92 5.62
CA ILE A 277 -80.82 -60.34 4.39
C ILE A 277 -81.16 -58.85 4.34
N GLY A 278 -82.43 -58.52 4.64
CA GLY A 278 -82.87 -57.12 4.75
C GLY A 278 -82.10 -56.32 5.77
N ARG A 279 -81.83 -56.87 6.97
CA ARG A 279 -81.00 -56.24 8.03
C ARG A 279 -79.53 -56.13 7.64
N ILE A 280 -78.97 -57.15 6.94
CA ILE A 280 -77.58 -57.07 6.38
C ILE A 280 -77.50 -55.92 5.37
N HIS A 281 -78.53 -55.88 4.46
CA HIS A 281 -78.50 -54.81 3.43
C HIS A 281 -78.66 -53.42 4.07
N GLN A 282 -79.50 -53.22 5.09
CA GLN A 282 -79.62 -51.97 5.82
C GLN A 282 -78.34 -51.57 6.53
N ASN A 283 -77.67 -52.55 7.25
CA ASN A 283 -76.46 -52.28 7.92
C ASN A 283 -75.32 -52.05 6.96
N ALA A 284 -75.23 -52.68 5.81
CA ALA A 284 -74.26 -52.38 4.75
C ALA A 284 -74.44 -51.02 4.16
N THR A 285 -75.67 -50.60 3.96
CA THR A 285 -76.00 -49.24 3.48
C THR A 285 -75.60 -48.17 4.50
N HIS A 286 -75.85 -48.43 5.80
CA HIS A 286 -75.48 -47.58 6.89
C HIS A 286 -73.97 -47.47 7.03
N ALA A 287 -73.22 -48.60 6.98
CA ALA A 287 -71.81 -48.60 6.97
C ALA A 287 -71.19 -47.82 5.78
N SER A 288 -71.73 -48.05 4.61
CA SER A 288 -71.30 -47.21 3.43
C SER A 288 -71.55 -45.76 3.56
N GLN A 289 -72.68 -45.34 4.17
CA GLN A 289 -72.90 -43.87 4.45
C GLN A 289 -71.94 -43.30 5.48
N LEU A 290 -71.65 -44.07 6.55
CA LEU A 290 -70.63 -43.67 7.55
C LEU A 290 -69.25 -43.49 6.98
N ILE A 291 -68.78 -44.46 6.13
CA ILE A 291 -67.50 -44.37 5.45
C ILE A 291 -67.46 -43.16 4.53
N ASN A 292 -68.47 -42.92 3.72
CA ASN A 292 -68.54 -41.71 2.85
C ASN A 292 -68.48 -40.42 3.66
N GLN A 293 -69.15 -40.33 4.80
CA GLN A 293 -69.17 -39.16 5.67
C GLN A 293 -67.80 -38.95 6.35
N LEU A 294 -67.14 -40.01 6.79
CA LEU A 294 -65.79 -39.93 7.37
C LEU A 294 -64.75 -39.45 6.34
N LEU A 295 -64.84 -39.96 5.11
CA LEU A 295 -64.01 -39.54 3.98
C LEU A 295 -64.23 -38.06 3.63
N MET A 296 -65.51 -37.62 3.69
CA MET A 296 -65.89 -36.24 3.43
C MET A 296 -65.34 -35.30 4.51
N ASP A 297 -65.47 -35.66 5.80
CA ASP A 297 -64.94 -34.88 6.93
C ASP A 297 -63.40 -34.79 6.90
N ALA A 298 -62.73 -35.90 6.59
CA ALA A 298 -61.25 -35.95 6.38
C ALA A 298 -60.85 -35.05 5.18
N THR A 299 -61.60 -35.07 4.10
CA THR A 299 -61.32 -34.26 2.90
C THR A 299 -61.53 -32.76 3.14
N ILE A 300 -62.56 -32.37 3.86
CA ILE A 300 -62.79 -30.99 4.26
C ILE A 300 -61.69 -30.51 5.20
N THR A 301 -61.37 -31.26 6.22
CA THR A 301 -60.30 -30.95 7.18
C THR A 301 -58.93 -30.83 6.49
N HIS A 302 -58.62 -31.65 5.50
CA HIS A 302 -57.36 -31.60 4.73
C HIS A 302 -57.28 -30.43 3.75
N ARG A 303 -58.41 -29.95 3.23
CA ARG A 303 -58.46 -28.82 2.29
C ARG A 303 -58.38 -27.46 2.99
N LEU A 304 -58.90 -27.34 4.21
CA LEU A 304 -58.93 -26.09 4.97
C LEU A 304 -57.53 -25.51 5.36
N GLY A 305 -56.39 -26.18 4.99
CA GLY A 305 -55.04 -25.74 5.27
C GLY A 305 -54.16 -25.55 4.04
N LYS A 306 -54.63 -25.79 2.81
CA LYS A 306 -53.78 -25.84 1.61
C LYS A 306 -54.23 -24.86 0.52
N GLY A 307 -53.60 -23.72 0.46
CA GLY A 307 -53.68 -22.75 -0.63
C GLY A 307 -54.12 -21.34 -0.19
N PRO A 308 -53.88 -20.32 -1.03
CA PRO A 308 -54.42 -19.00 -0.76
C PRO A 308 -55.97 -19.05 -0.79
N PRO A 309 -56.64 -18.33 0.11
CA PRO A 309 -58.12 -18.34 0.16
C PRO A 309 -58.68 -17.79 -1.16
N GLU A 310 -59.56 -18.54 -1.77
CA GLU A 310 -60.31 -18.10 -2.97
C GLU A 310 -61.29 -16.98 -2.61
N SER A 311 -61.49 -16.09 -3.56
CA SER A 311 -62.53 -15.05 -3.40
C SER A 311 -63.88 -15.57 -3.85
N VAL A 312 -64.80 -15.90 -2.93
CA VAL A 312 -66.07 -16.57 -3.17
C VAL A 312 -67.21 -15.61 -2.95
N GLY A 313 -68.09 -15.45 -3.94
CA GLY A 313 -69.25 -14.58 -3.83
C GLY A 313 -70.39 -15.15 -2.92
N VAL A 314 -70.93 -14.33 -2.00
CA VAL A 314 -72.01 -14.75 -1.09
C VAL A 314 -73.21 -15.20 -1.85
N ALA A 315 -73.78 -14.40 -2.80
CA ALA A 315 -74.90 -14.73 -3.61
C ALA A 315 -74.61 -15.95 -4.53
N GLU A 316 -73.38 -16.12 -4.99
CA GLU A 316 -72.99 -17.27 -5.81
C GLU A 316 -73.10 -18.57 -5.03
N THR A 317 -72.58 -18.59 -3.77
CA THR A 317 -72.71 -19.77 -2.90
C THR A 317 -74.11 -20.19 -2.60
N ILE A 318 -75.03 -19.22 -2.33
CA ILE A 318 -76.43 -19.51 -2.06
C ILE A 318 -77.09 -20.08 -3.31
N ASN A 319 -76.91 -19.48 -4.49
CA ASN A 319 -77.50 -19.92 -5.75
C ASN A 319 -76.93 -21.31 -6.19
N GLU A 320 -75.64 -21.58 -6.01
CA GLU A 320 -75.10 -22.93 -6.29
C GLU A 320 -75.68 -23.99 -5.39
N THR A 321 -75.92 -23.71 -4.09
CA THR A 321 -76.56 -24.62 -3.16
C THR A 321 -78.00 -24.91 -3.61
N ARG A 322 -78.81 -23.87 -3.99
CA ARG A 322 -80.18 -24.05 -4.50
C ARG A 322 -80.21 -24.94 -5.73
N ARG A 323 -79.32 -24.77 -6.71
CA ARG A 323 -79.34 -25.54 -7.98
C ARG A 323 -79.09 -27.03 -7.76
N ARG A 324 -78.55 -27.47 -6.64
CA ARG A 324 -78.25 -28.89 -6.34
C ARG A 324 -79.32 -29.57 -5.49
N ILE A 325 -80.34 -28.85 -5.07
CA ILE A 325 -81.45 -29.38 -4.33
C ILE A 325 -82.52 -29.82 -5.38
N GLY A 326 -83.18 -30.92 -5.11
CA GLY A 326 -84.22 -31.45 -6.00
C GLY A 326 -85.29 -30.43 -6.29
N PRO A 327 -85.95 -30.48 -7.50
CA PRO A 327 -86.92 -29.47 -7.94
C PRO A 327 -88.07 -29.26 -6.93
N VAL A 328 -88.60 -30.32 -6.32
CA VAL A 328 -89.74 -30.27 -5.36
C VAL A 328 -89.28 -29.52 -4.05
N ASP A 329 -88.10 -29.77 -3.56
CA ASP A 329 -87.56 -29.12 -2.34
C ASP A 329 -87.10 -27.68 -2.60
N ALA A 330 -86.66 -27.36 -3.82
CA ALA A 330 -86.24 -26.02 -4.23
C ALA A 330 -87.43 -25.03 -4.27
N GLU A 331 -88.67 -25.44 -4.47
CA GLU A 331 -89.83 -24.64 -4.39
C GLU A 331 -90.22 -24.20 -2.95
N ARG A 332 -89.72 -24.94 -1.99
CA ARG A 332 -89.93 -24.69 -0.56
C ARG A 332 -88.93 -23.63 -0.02
N LEU A 333 -87.88 -23.33 -0.80
CA LEU A 333 -86.87 -22.36 -0.37
C LEU A 333 -87.23 -20.94 -0.70
N ARG A 334 -87.28 -20.08 0.33
CA ARG A 334 -87.36 -18.62 0.22
C ARG A 334 -85.99 -18.01 0.46
N ILE A 335 -85.47 -17.27 -0.54
CA ILE A 335 -84.14 -16.68 -0.46
C ILE A 335 -84.24 -15.18 -0.44
N ASP A 336 -83.72 -14.55 0.59
CA ASP A 336 -83.68 -13.10 0.79
C ASP A 336 -82.19 -12.68 1.05
N ILE A 337 -81.61 -11.89 0.07
CA ILE A 337 -80.21 -11.43 0.14
C ILE A 337 -80.26 -9.89 0.19
N ALA A 338 -79.83 -9.29 1.31
CA ALA A 338 -79.77 -7.86 1.47
C ALA A 338 -78.85 -7.21 0.39
N PRO A 339 -79.29 -6.05 -0.19
CA PRO A 339 -78.55 -5.41 -1.30
C PRO A 339 -77.07 -5.18 -1.02
N GLU A 340 -76.68 -4.89 0.24
CA GLU A 340 -75.36 -4.56 0.71
C GLU A 340 -74.40 -5.78 0.61
N VAL A 341 -74.90 -6.99 0.75
CA VAL A 341 -74.09 -8.22 0.72
C VAL A 341 -74.17 -9.00 -0.57
N ARG A 342 -75.00 -8.55 -1.52
CA ARG A 342 -75.27 -9.26 -2.83
C ARG A 342 -73.97 -9.37 -3.66
N ARG A 343 -73.07 -8.38 -3.60
CA ARG A 343 -71.79 -8.35 -4.29
C ARG A 343 -70.57 -8.66 -3.35
N ALA A 344 -70.88 -8.92 -2.10
CA ALA A 344 -69.81 -9.20 -1.10
C ALA A 344 -69.14 -10.53 -1.40
N ARG A 345 -67.81 -10.60 -1.06
CA ARG A 345 -67.01 -11.77 -1.30
C ARG A 345 -66.39 -12.25 0.03
N LEU A 346 -66.35 -13.55 0.18
CA LEU A 346 -65.71 -14.27 1.28
C LEU A 346 -64.33 -14.75 0.85
N ALA A 347 -63.36 -14.77 1.75
CA ALA A 347 -62.09 -15.41 1.54
C ALA A 347 -62.15 -16.85 2.08
N GLY A 348 -62.10 -17.85 1.22
CA GLY A 348 -62.22 -19.23 1.68
C GLY A 348 -62.31 -20.29 0.60
N ASP A 349 -62.50 -21.54 0.99
CA ASP A 349 -62.70 -22.67 0.06
C ASP A 349 -64.14 -22.72 -0.40
N ARG A 350 -64.36 -22.58 -1.73
CA ARG A 350 -65.69 -22.59 -2.39
C ARG A 350 -66.44 -23.88 -2.10
N VAL A 351 -65.76 -25.03 -2.06
CA VAL A 351 -66.44 -26.31 -1.85
C VAL A 351 -66.88 -26.46 -0.39
N ALA A 352 -66.00 -26.07 0.55
CA ALA A 352 -66.34 -26.12 1.97
C ALA A 352 -67.45 -25.18 2.36
N LEU A 353 -67.46 -23.93 1.86
CA LEU A 353 -68.51 -22.94 2.13
C LEU A 353 -69.88 -23.39 1.55
N ARG A 354 -69.85 -24.00 0.37
CA ARG A 354 -71.08 -24.53 -0.24
C ARG A 354 -71.62 -25.75 0.52
N GLU A 355 -70.76 -26.73 0.90
CA GLU A 355 -71.19 -27.89 1.67
C GLU A 355 -71.64 -27.49 3.08
N MET A 356 -71.11 -26.47 3.69
CA MET A 356 -71.59 -25.87 4.92
C MET A 356 -73.01 -25.40 4.79
N LEU A 357 -73.31 -24.59 3.76
CA LEU A 357 -74.66 -24.10 3.53
C LEU A 357 -75.63 -25.24 3.15
N ARG A 358 -75.18 -26.24 2.35
CA ARG A 358 -75.95 -27.43 2.00
C ARG A 358 -76.40 -28.22 3.23
N ASN A 359 -75.43 -28.49 4.16
CA ASN A 359 -75.75 -29.21 5.42
C ASN A 359 -76.79 -28.48 6.25
N LEU A 360 -76.84 -27.14 6.28
CA LEU A 360 -77.85 -26.37 6.96
C LEU A 360 -79.25 -26.54 6.27
N VAL A 361 -79.30 -26.44 4.92
CA VAL A 361 -80.49 -26.55 4.16
C VAL A 361 -81.03 -27.98 4.18
N ASP A 362 -80.19 -29.00 4.00
CA ASP A 362 -80.61 -30.40 4.10
C ASP A 362 -81.21 -30.73 5.48
N ASN A 363 -80.64 -30.19 6.55
CA ASN A 363 -81.16 -30.36 7.89
C ASN A 363 -82.57 -29.67 8.01
N ALA A 364 -82.71 -28.41 7.54
CA ALA A 364 -83.92 -27.66 7.62
C ALA A 364 -85.05 -28.36 6.81
N LEU A 365 -84.77 -28.86 5.63
CA LEU A 365 -85.70 -29.59 4.81
C LEU A 365 -86.16 -30.96 5.40
N ARG A 366 -85.22 -31.64 6.09
CA ARG A 366 -85.43 -32.91 6.73
C ARG A 366 -86.31 -32.83 7.97
N TYR A 367 -86.07 -31.84 8.83
CA TYR A 367 -86.82 -31.66 10.07
C TYR A 367 -88.13 -30.87 9.99
N ALA A 368 -88.33 -30.20 8.81
CA ALA A 368 -89.59 -29.48 8.49
C ALA A 368 -90.18 -29.98 7.15
N PRO A 369 -90.68 -31.25 7.01
CA PRO A 369 -91.07 -31.83 5.72
C PRO A 369 -92.19 -31.05 4.98
N ASP A 370 -93.13 -30.41 5.64
CA ASP A 370 -94.22 -29.64 5.05
C ASP A 370 -94.02 -28.15 5.15
N GLY A 371 -92.97 -27.64 5.68
CA GLY A 371 -92.68 -26.23 5.93
C GLY A 371 -91.82 -25.52 4.87
N THR A 372 -91.91 -24.19 4.80
CA THR A 372 -90.98 -23.37 4.01
C THR A 372 -89.66 -23.16 4.80
N VAL A 373 -88.50 -23.20 4.08
CA VAL A 373 -87.14 -22.93 4.63
C VAL A 373 -86.70 -21.55 4.10
N ASP A 374 -86.41 -20.65 5.01
CA ASP A 374 -85.95 -19.30 4.69
C ASP A 374 -84.43 -19.25 4.77
N ILE A 375 -83.83 -18.76 3.70
CA ILE A 375 -82.35 -18.53 3.63
C ILE A 375 -82.12 -17.03 3.55
N GLN A 376 -81.54 -16.41 4.56
CA GLN A 376 -81.27 -14.99 4.60
C GLN A 376 -79.74 -14.69 4.64
N ALA A 377 -79.32 -13.66 3.89
CA ALA A 377 -77.99 -13.12 3.96
C ALA A 377 -78.04 -11.65 4.33
N THR A 378 -77.49 -11.28 5.51
CA THR A 378 -77.56 -9.91 6.04
C THR A 378 -76.24 -9.40 6.47
N PRO A 379 -75.94 -8.08 6.32
CA PRO A 379 -74.69 -7.51 6.82
C PRO A 379 -74.67 -7.49 8.34
N VAL A 380 -73.43 -7.70 8.90
CA VAL A 380 -73.14 -7.61 10.33
C VAL A 380 -72.02 -6.62 10.55
N ALA A 381 -72.02 -5.86 11.64
CA ALA A 381 -70.98 -4.90 11.99
C ALA A 381 -69.60 -5.54 11.99
N GLY A 382 -68.54 -4.81 11.54
CA GLY A 382 -67.14 -5.28 11.45
C GLY A 382 -66.80 -6.04 10.15
N PHE A 383 -67.41 -5.65 9.00
CA PHE A 383 -67.16 -6.28 7.67
C PHE A 383 -67.44 -7.78 7.66
N ARG A 384 -68.60 -8.18 8.19
CA ARG A 384 -69.08 -9.57 8.23
C ARG A 384 -70.41 -9.75 7.58
N VAL A 385 -70.75 -10.97 7.19
CA VAL A 385 -72.05 -11.37 6.69
C VAL A 385 -72.63 -12.50 7.55
N ALA A 386 -73.89 -12.45 7.87
CA ALA A 386 -74.67 -13.53 8.50
C ALA A 386 -75.43 -14.27 7.42
N LEU A 387 -75.18 -15.60 7.32
CA LEU A 387 -76.01 -16.54 6.54
C LEU A 387 -76.90 -17.28 7.52
N THR A 388 -78.16 -17.09 7.44
CA THR A 388 -79.17 -17.69 8.33
C THR A 388 -80.12 -18.62 7.54
N VAL A 389 -80.23 -19.87 8.00
CA VAL A 389 -81.22 -20.84 7.47
C VAL A 389 -82.21 -21.12 8.58
N SER A 390 -83.48 -20.89 8.30
CA SER A 390 -84.57 -21.01 9.26
C SER A 390 -85.63 -21.99 8.76
N ASP A 391 -86.00 -22.95 9.59
CA ASP A 391 -87.05 -23.96 9.32
C ASP A 391 -88.24 -23.78 10.26
N ARG A 392 -89.37 -24.57 10.03
CA ARG A 392 -90.55 -24.67 10.86
C ARG A 392 -90.69 -26.07 11.50
N GLY A 393 -89.62 -26.74 11.81
CA GLY A 393 -89.58 -28.02 12.44
C GLY A 393 -89.79 -27.97 13.94
N PRO A 394 -89.44 -29.07 14.64
CA PRO A 394 -89.73 -29.15 16.11
C PRO A 394 -88.73 -28.30 16.93
N GLY A 395 -87.64 -27.68 16.30
CA GLY A 395 -86.55 -26.96 17.01
C GLY A 395 -85.63 -27.85 17.74
N ILE A 396 -84.69 -27.22 18.55
CA ILE A 396 -83.66 -27.91 19.40
C ILE A 396 -83.79 -27.28 20.82
N PHE A 397 -83.88 -28.12 21.86
CA PHE A 397 -83.94 -27.64 23.22
C PHE A 397 -82.67 -26.84 23.61
N ASP A 398 -82.75 -25.83 24.42
CA ASP A 398 -81.64 -24.95 24.75
C ASP A 398 -80.44 -25.68 25.36
N ASP A 399 -80.68 -26.68 26.20
CA ASP A 399 -79.68 -27.54 26.83
C ASP A 399 -78.93 -28.44 25.83
N GLU A 400 -79.46 -28.65 24.63
CA GLU A 400 -78.89 -29.48 23.59
C GLU A 400 -78.21 -28.68 22.48
N LYS A 401 -78.48 -27.36 22.34
CA LYS A 401 -77.93 -26.52 21.21
C LYS A 401 -76.45 -26.51 21.07
N GLU A 402 -75.70 -26.67 22.15
CA GLU A 402 -74.24 -26.81 22.14
C GLU A 402 -73.76 -28.23 21.87
N ALA A 403 -74.46 -29.22 22.44
CA ALA A 403 -74.14 -30.63 22.28
C ALA A 403 -74.32 -31.14 20.85
N VAL A 404 -75.39 -30.76 20.17
CA VAL A 404 -75.70 -31.14 18.77
C VAL A 404 -74.72 -30.55 17.73
N GLN A 405 -73.90 -29.62 18.13
CA GLN A 405 -72.77 -29.12 17.32
C GLN A 405 -71.46 -29.98 17.42
N GLN A 406 -71.48 -30.98 18.34
CA GLN A 406 -70.39 -31.96 18.44
C GLN A 406 -70.64 -33.11 17.47
N ARG A 407 -69.53 -33.78 17.10
CA ARG A 407 -69.57 -34.92 16.19
C ARG A 407 -70.37 -36.10 16.79
N PHE A 408 -71.18 -36.72 15.98
CA PHE A 408 -72.03 -37.90 16.31
C PHE A 408 -73.07 -37.64 17.42
N THR A 409 -73.37 -36.37 17.78
CA THR A 409 -74.38 -36.02 18.76
C THR A 409 -75.71 -35.68 18.08
N ARG A 410 -76.78 -36.18 18.62
CA ARG A 410 -78.14 -35.95 18.10
C ARG A 410 -78.98 -35.49 19.24
N GLY A 411 -79.88 -34.52 19.00
CA GLY A 411 -80.88 -34.00 19.95
C GLY A 411 -82.06 -34.94 20.04
N ARG A 412 -82.78 -34.89 21.12
CA ARG A 412 -84.00 -35.74 21.45
C ARG A 412 -85.05 -35.70 20.31
N ALA A 413 -85.23 -34.54 19.70
CA ALA A 413 -86.16 -34.43 18.57
C ALA A 413 -85.74 -35.12 17.32
N GLY A 414 -84.45 -35.53 17.22
CA GLY A 414 -83.86 -36.17 16.06
C GLY A 414 -83.72 -37.69 16.19
N GLU A 415 -84.01 -38.32 17.32
CA GLU A 415 -83.76 -39.76 17.55
C GLU A 415 -84.62 -40.67 16.62
N SER A 416 -85.81 -40.28 16.24
CA SER A 416 -86.67 -41.01 15.35
C SER A 416 -86.38 -40.83 13.85
N GLN A 417 -85.52 -39.94 13.44
CA GLN A 417 -85.18 -39.61 12.02
C GLN A 417 -83.84 -40.24 11.64
N PRO A 418 -83.63 -40.82 10.47
CA PRO A 418 -82.34 -41.33 10.05
C PRO A 418 -81.27 -40.22 9.88
N GLY A 419 -80.13 -40.28 10.56
CA GLY A 419 -79.07 -39.27 10.46
C GLY A 419 -77.84 -39.55 11.27
N SER A 420 -76.59 -39.11 10.81
CA SER A 420 -75.24 -39.45 11.39
C SER A 420 -74.81 -38.56 12.52
N GLY A 421 -75.49 -37.46 12.83
CA GLY A 421 -75.03 -36.46 13.84
C GLY A 421 -73.79 -35.66 13.42
N LEU A 422 -73.41 -35.65 12.12
CA LEU A 422 -72.22 -34.95 11.62
C LEU A 422 -72.51 -33.60 10.97
N GLY A 423 -73.75 -33.35 10.52
CA GLY A 423 -74.08 -32.16 9.68
C GLY A 423 -73.75 -30.85 10.38
N LEU A 424 -74.19 -30.63 11.64
CA LEU A 424 -73.93 -29.41 12.40
C LEU A 424 -72.48 -29.25 12.85
N ALA A 425 -71.79 -30.38 13.10
CA ALA A 425 -70.38 -30.39 13.41
C ALA A 425 -69.51 -29.96 12.22
N ILE A 426 -69.91 -30.40 10.97
CA ILE A 426 -69.28 -29.94 9.70
C ILE A 426 -69.47 -28.44 9.53
N VAL A 427 -70.71 -27.94 9.72
CA VAL A 427 -70.99 -26.51 9.67
C VAL A 427 -70.15 -25.69 10.64
N ARG A 428 -70.01 -26.12 11.87
CA ARG A 428 -69.17 -25.49 12.90
C ARG A 428 -67.73 -25.49 12.48
N SER A 429 -67.21 -26.63 12.03
CA SER A 429 -65.80 -26.77 11.60
C SER A 429 -65.45 -25.85 10.42
N VAL A 430 -66.31 -25.79 9.40
CA VAL A 430 -66.13 -24.90 8.24
C VAL A 430 -66.28 -23.41 8.65
N ALA A 431 -67.25 -23.06 9.45
CA ALA A 431 -67.45 -21.69 9.93
C ALA A 431 -66.23 -21.20 10.70
N THR A 432 -65.69 -21.99 11.64
CA THR A 432 -64.51 -21.67 12.45
C THR A 432 -63.25 -21.58 11.60
N ALA A 433 -63.02 -22.46 10.65
CA ALA A 433 -61.89 -22.44 9.74
C ALA A 433 -61.85 -21.20 8.82
N HIS A 434 -63.00 -20.58 8.56
CA HIS A 434 -63.12 -19.33 7.81
C HIS A 434 -63.21 -18.09 8.72
N GLY A 435 -62.82 -18.22 10.02
CA GLY A 435 -62.85 -17.08 10.95
C GLY A 435 -64.24 -16.60 11.36
N GLY A 436 -65.24 -17.48 11.23
CA GLY A 436 -66.61 -17.24 11.57
C GLY A 436 -67.08 -18.07 12.77
N SER A 437 -68.43 -18.08 13.00
CA SER A 437 -69.03 -18.79 14.09
C SER A 437 -70.43 -19.27 13.71
N LEU A 438 -70.95 -20.38 14.30
CA LEU A 438 -72.27 -20.94 14.17
C LEU A 438 -73.08 -20.67 15.44
N TRP A 439 -74.32 -20.17 15.27
CA TRP A 439 -75.28 -19.93 16.32
C TRP A 439 -76.62 -20.56 15.99
N LEU A 440 -77.28 -21.20 17.00
CA LEU A 440 -78.61 -21.81 16.88
C LEU A 440 -79.59 -21.08 17.76
N HIS A 441 -80.68 -20.55 17.15
CA HIS A 441 -81.74 -19.79 17.82
C HIS A 441 -83.10 -20.40 17.53
N ASP A 442 -84.03 -20.22 18.42
CA ASP A 442 -85.38 -20.59 18.13
C ASP A 442 -86.00 -19.57 17.16
N ARG A 443 -86.78 -20.08 16.23
CA ARG A 443 -87.48 -19.23 15.28
C ARG A 443 -88.80 -18.71 15.92
N PRO A 444 -89.15 -17.41 15.83
CA PRO A 444 -90.44 -16.91 16.28
C PRO A 444 -91.58 -17.62 15.53
N GLY A 445 -92.43 -18.28 16.32
CA GLY A 445 -93.62 -19.05 15.75
C GLY A 445 -93.28 -20.53 15.56
N GLY A 446 -92.20 -21.05 16.11
CA GLY A 446 -91.71 -22.44 16.09
C GLY A 446 -90.73 -22.77 15.00
N GLY A 447 -89.79 -23.63 15.31
CA GLY A 447 -88.67 -24.04 14.38
C GLY A 447 -87.28 -23.60 14.85
N LEU A 448 -86.25 -23.88 14.04
CA LEU A 448 -84.88 -23.52 14.26
C LEU A 448 -84.36 -22.47 13.30
N SER A 449 -83.53 -21.56 13.75
CA SER A 449 -82.79 -20.62 12.95
C SER A 449 -81.25 -20.88 13.18
N ALA A 450 -80.57 -21.47 12.24
CA ALA A 450 -79.16 -21.68 12.23
C ALA A 450 -78.44 -20.53 11.53
N ARG A 451 -77.61 -19.76 12.27
CA ARG A 451 -76.93 -18.55 11.81
C ARG A 451 -75.46 -18.73 11.79
N VAL A 452 -74.79 -18.55 10.61
CA VAL A 452 -73.35 -18.56 10.43
C VAL A 452 -72.88 -17.17 10.11
N ILE A 453 -71.87 -16.65 10.83
CA ILE A 453 -71.30 -15.32 10.63
C ILE A 453 -69.86 -15.47 10.08
N LEU A 454 -69.55 -14.83 8.91
CA LEU A 454 -68.27 -14.91 8.20
C LEU A 454 -67.70 -13.54 7.87
N PRO A 455 -66.32 -13.34 7.81
CA PRO A 455 -65.62 -12.08 7.45
C PRO A 455 -65.52 -11.84 5.94
N LEU A 456 -65.41 -10.56 5.49
CA LEU A 456 -65.32 -10.09 4.08
C LEU A 456 -63.91 -9.55 3.73
N GLN A 457 -63.49 -9.40 2.43
CA GLN A 457 -62.12 -9.15 1.93
C GLN A 457 -61.77 -7.71 1.43
N GLN A 458 -60.47 -7.17 1.49
CA GLN A 458 -59.94 -5.83 1.06
C GLN A 458 -58.66 -5.85 0.16
N GLN A 459 -58.24 -4.71 -0.59
CA GLN A 459 -57.14 -4.63 -1.63
C GLN A 459 -56.07 -3.51 -1.49
N PRO A 460 -54.76 -3.58 -2.07
CA PRO A 460 -53.72 -2.50 -2.07
C PRO A 460 -52.91 -2.16 -3.37
N ALA A 461 -51.79 -1.18 -3.35
CA ALA A 461 -51.05 -0.51 -4.45
C ALA A 461 -49.49 -0.29 -4.29
N GLY A 462 -48.61 0.05 -5.35
CA GLY A 462 -47.13 0.03 -5.42
C GLY A 462 -46.32 1.19 -6.06
N ARG A 463 -44.87 1.14 -6.28
CA ARG A 463 -43.96 2.00 -7.14
C ARG A 463 -42.39 1.79 -7.19
N ASN A 464 -41.62 2.49 -8.15
CA ASN A 464 -40.26 2.33 -8.79
C ASN A 464 -39.21 3.48 -8.68
N LEU A 465 -37.83 3.36 -9.08
CA LEU A 465 -36.98 4.04 -10.13
C LEU A 465 -35.42 4.19 -9.94
N ALA A 466 -34.61 4.56 -10.99
CA ALA A 466 -33.22 4.33 -11.44
C ALA A 466 -32.20 5.53 -11.67
N ALA A 467 -30.84 5.31 -11.89
CA ALA A 467 -29.80 5.57 -12.96
C ALA A 467 -28.72 6.72 -12.99
N TRP A 468 -27.54 6.46 -13.74
CA TRP A 468 -26.50 7.25 -14.54
C TRP A 468 -25.10 7.66 -13.99
N LEU A 469 -23.89 7.78 -14.64
CA LEU A 469 -22.96 7.73 -15.78
C LEU A 469 -21.78 8.79 -15.68
N GLY A 470 -20.56 8.83 -16.14
CA GLY A 470 -19.45 8.45 -16.91
C GLY A 470 -18.34 9.43 -17.44
N ALA A 471 -17.06 9.00 -17.69
CA ALA A 471 -15.98 9.21 -18.73
C ALA A 471 -14.96 10.43 -18.89
N ALA A 472 -13.65 10.29 -19.10
CA ALA A 472 -12.53 10.14 -20.08
C ALA A 472 -11.49 11.26 -20.48
N CYS A 473 -10.16 10.98 -20.67
CA CYS A 473 -9.04 11.05 -21.67
C CYS A 473 -8.09 12.23 -22.05
N THR A 474 -6.78 11.99 -22.20
CA THR A 474 -5.60 11.95 -23.15
C THR A 474 -4.72 13.19 -23.53
N ALA A 475 -3.39 13.16 -23.63
CA ALA A 475 -2.16 12.80 -24.36
C ALA A 475 -1.18 13.86 -24.97
N ALA A 476 0.15 13.60 -25.04
CA ALA A 476 1.28 13.67 -26.05
C ALA A 476 2.26 14.87 -26.28
N MET A 477 3.55 14.66 -26.27
CA MET A 477 4.81 14.49 -27.09
C MET A 477 5.58 15.64 -27.83
N LEU A 478 6.97 15.52 -27.88
CA LEU A 478 8.04 15.63 -28.92
C LEU A 478 9.21 16.68 -28.86
N LEU A 479 10.46 16.29 -28.85
CA LEU A 479 11.77 16.13 -29.55
C LEU A 479 12.69 17.32 -29.99
N VAL A 480 14.08 17.15 -29.90
CA VAL A 480 15.25 17.13 -30.81
C VAL A 480 16.41 18.20 -30.77
N SER A 481 17.67 17.70 -30.67
CA SER A 481 19.00 17.91 -31.32
C SER A 481 20.07 18.97 -30.95
N ALA A 482 21.38 18.53 -31.05
CA ALA A 482 22.67 19.17 -30.78
C ALA A 482 23.43 19.72 -32.06
N PRO A 483 24.59 20.36 -31.93
CA PRO A 483 25.87 19.86 -32.48
C PRO A 483 27.23 20.35 -31.89
N GLN A 484 28.35 19.93 -32.47
CA GLN A 484 29.78 19.73 -32.16
C GLN A 484 30.80 20.83 -32.55
N ASP A 485 32.01 20.76 -31.97
CA ASP A 485 33.40 20.64 -32.39
C ASP A 485 34.37 21.79 -32.04
N ALA A 486 35.53 21.43 -31.38
CA ALA A 486 36.86 22.07 -31.60
C ALA A 486 37.99 21.24 -30.93
N ARG A 487 39.13 21.07 -31.61
CA ARG A 487 40.36 20.31 -31.28
C ARG A 487 41.61 21.17 -31.24
N THR A 488 42.65 20.83 -30.38
CA THR A 488 44.02 20.53 -30.72
C THR A 488 45.08 20.98 -29.73
N ALA A 489 45.83 20.05 -29.14
CA ALA A 489 47.27 20.08 -28.84
C ALA A 489 47.65 18.69 -28.30
N PRO A 490 48.87 18.16 -28.56
CA PRO A 490 49.30 16.87 -27.95
C PRO A 490 49.41 17.00 -26.46
N LEU A 491 49.05 15.89 -25.73
CA LEU A 491 49.11 15.79 -24.27
C LEU A 491 50.59 15.52 -23.88
N ASP A 492 51.08 16.25 -22.85
CA ASP A 492 52.34 15.93 -22.21
C ASP A 492 52.17 14.78 -21.25
N GLU A 493 52.46 13.54 -21.69
CA GLU A 493 52.23 12.34 -20.95
C GLU A 493 53.39 11.32 -21.08
N ILE A 494 53.67 10.58 -19.99
CA ILE A 494 54.57 9.47 -20.01
C ILE A 494 53.76 8.17 -20.05
N VAL A 495 53.95 7.36 -21.10
CA VAL A 495 53.23 6.10 -21.26
C VAL A 495 54.09 4.90 -20.88
N THR A 496 53.71 4.21 -19.80
CA THR A 496 54.36 2.99 -19.35
C THR A 496 53.47 1.77 -19.59
N ARG A 497 54.04 0.72 -20.17
CA ARG A 497 53.31 -0.53 -20.47
C ARG A 497 53.75 -1.65 -19.55
N TYR A 498 52.76 -2.31 -18.93
CA TYR A 498 52.93 -3.51 -18.12
C TYR A 498 52.35 -4.68 -18.90
N PRO A 499 53.15 -5.50 -19.61
CA PRO A 499 52.68 -6.64 -20.37
C PRO A 499 52.03 -7.66 -19.42
N ALA A 500 50.99 -8.37 -19.94
CA ALA A 500 50.36 -9.43 -19.17
C ALA A 500 51.34 -10.57 -18.91
N PRO A 501 51.38 -11.14 -17.71
CA PRO A 501 52.16 -12.35 -17.42
C PRO A 501 51.79 -13.55 -18.29
N GLN A 502 50.55 -13.61 -18.76
CA GLN A 502 50.04 -14.65 -19.68
C GLN A 502 49.61 -14.01 -21.02
N PRO A 503 49.62 -14.76 -22.14
CA PRO A 503 49.15 -14.25 -23.43
C PRO A 503 47.71 -13.71 -23.35
N THR A 504 47.47 -12.50 -23.82
CA THR A 504 46.17 -11.83 -23.75
C THR A 504 45.95 -10.85 -24.87
N SER A 505 44.69 -10.62 -25.20
CA SER A 505 44.22 -9.47 -26.01
C SER A 505 43.61 -8.36 -25.15
N ARG A 506 43.50 -8.56 -23.82
CA ARG A 506 42.80 -7.64 -22.93
C ARG A 506 43.76 -6.61 -22.37
N THR A 507 43.40 -5.35 -22.54
CA THR A 507 44.22 -4.21 -22.06
C THR A 507 43.34 -3.30 -21.19
N LEU A 508 43.92 -2.92 -20.03
CA LEU A 508 43.35 -1.90 -19.14
C LEU A 508 44.19 -0.65 -19.24
N VAL A 509 43.55 0.49 -19.48
CA VAL A 509 44.24 1.78 -19.60
C VAL A 509 43.92 2.65 -18.39
N ILE A 510 44.94 3.05 -17.64
CA ILE A 510 44.84 3.90 -16.47
C ILE A 510 45.53 5.22 -16.77
N ALA A 511 44.94 6.35 -16.41
CA ALA A 511 45.56 7.67 -16.50
C ALA A 511 45.59 8.35 -15.12
N GLY A 512 46.68 9.02 -14.79
CA GLY A 512 46.80 9.74 -13.51
C GLY A 512 48.17 10.42 -13.29
N PRO A 513 48.25 11.33 -12.32
CA PRO A 513 49.45 12.10 -12.02
C PRO A 513 50.40 11.40 -11.03
N THR A 514 50.14 10.13 -10.69
CA THR A 514 51.03 9.40 -9.76
C THR A 514 52.25 8.95 -10.51
N ASP A 515 53.45 9.27 -9.96
CA ASP A 515 54.71 8.84 -10.55
C ASP A 515 54.73 7.32 -10.78
N THR A 516 55.14 6.92 -11.97
CA THR A 516 55.20 5.51 -12.38
C THR A 516 55.80 4.54 -11.34
N PRO A 517 56.92 4.86 -10.65
CA PRO A 517 57.50 3.96 -9.62
C PRO A 517 56.56 3.77 -8.41
N VAL A 518 55.72 4.76 -8.08
CA VAL A 518 54.82 4.72 -6.94
C VAL A 518 53.56 3.88 -7.24
N VAL A 519 53.04 3.93 -8.47
CA VAL A 519 51.87 3.17 -8.88
C VAL A 519 52.21 1.73 -9.30
N ALA A 520 53.46 1.46 -9.72
CA ALA A 520 53.89 0.15 -10.23
C ALA A 520 53.56 -1.02 -9.30
N PRO A 521 53.78 -0.97 -7.97
CA PRO A 521 53.39 -2.08 -7.07
C PRO A 521 51.90 -2.41 -7.10
N LEU A 522 51.05 -1.39 -7.21
CA LEU A 522 49.59 -1.59 -7.29
C LEU A 522 49.21 -2.27 -8.62
N ILE A 523 49.81 -1.85 -9.73
CA ILE A 523 49.54 -2.45 -11.05
C ILE A 523 50.03 -3.91 -11.07
N GLN A 524 51.23 -4.18 -10.58
CA GLN A 524 51.81 -5.53 -10.51
C GLN A 524 51.00 -6.44 -9.57
N GLY A 525 50.51 -5.92 -8.45
CA GLY A 525 49.62 -6.62 -7.55
C GLY A 525 48.28 -6.98 -8.22
N PHE A 526 47.71 -6.04 -8.98
CA PHE A 526 46.52 -6.32 -9.80
C PHE A 526 46.81 -7.43 -10.84
N GLN A 527 47.93 -7.36 -11.56
CA GLN A 527 48.30 -8.38 -12.55
C GLN A 527 48.56 -9.75 -11.93
N SER A 528 48.96 -9.82 -10.65
CA SER A 528 49.08 -11.10 -9.95
C SER A 528 47.73 -11.80 -9.77
N LEU A 529 46.63 -11.07 -9.65
CA LEU A 529 45.25 -11.59 -9.62
C LEU A 529 44.70 -11.77 -11.04
N ARG A 530 45.12 -10.94 -11.98
CA ARG A 530 44.65 -10.93 -13.37
C ARG A 530 45.83 -11.05 -14.33
N PRO A 531 46.47 -12.22 -14.36
CA PRO A 531 47.66 -12.42 -15.22
C PRO A 531 47.34 -12.38 -16.72
N ASP A 532 46.04 -12.40 -17.06
CA ASP A 532 45.47 -12.29 -18.39
C ASP A 532 45.30 -10.83 -18.86
N VAL A 533 45.78 -9.81 -18.10
CA VAL A 533 45.51 -8.39 -18.41
C VAL A 533 46.83 -7.62 -18.58
N SER A 534 47.01 -7.00 -19.75
CA SER A 534 48.02 -5.98 -19.96
C SER A 534 47.55 -4.63 -19.39
N VAL A 535 48.39 -3.89 -18.72
CA VAL A 535 48.06 -2.56 -18.20
C VAL A 535 48.88 -1.49 -18.93
N VAL A 536 48.23 -0.43 -19.34
CA VAL A 536 48.89 0.77 -19.86
C VAL A 536 48.62 1.89 -18.87
N TYR A 537 49.69 2.42 -18.28
CA TYR A 537 49.60 3.57 -17.40
C TYR A 537 50.06 4.83 -18.15
N ARG A 538 49.22 5.84 -18.15
CA ARG A 538 49.48 7.16 -18.75
C ARG A 538 49.69 8.15 -17.59
N GLU A 539 50.95 8.50 -17.34
CA GLU A 539 51.32 9.51 -16.36
C GLU A 539 51.08 10.90 -16.95
N ILE A 540 50.15 11.64 -16.38
CA ILE A 540 49.70 12.95 -16.86
C ILE A 540 49.36 13.83 -15.66
N SER A 541 49.62 15.14 -15.72
CA SER A 541 49.29 16.07 -14.62
C SER A 541 47.79 16.06 -14.29
N SER A 542 47.43 16.34 -13.02
CA SER A 542 46.01 16.38 -12.61
C SER A 542 45.20 17.39 -13.41
N ARG A 543 45.80 18.52 -13.77
CA ARG A 543 45.15 19.55 -14.58
C ARG A 543 44.90 19.07 -16.01
N ASP A 544 45.97 18.55 -16.67
CA ASP A 544 45.85 18.04 -18.03
C ASP A 544 44.92 16.83 -18.12
N LEU A 545 44.89 15.95 -17.08
CA LEU A 545 43.96 14.85 -16.95
C LEU A 545 42.51 15.34 -16.98
N TYR A 546 42.21 16.38 -16.19
CA TYR A 546 40.91 17.00 -16.15
C TYR A 546 40.55 17.66 -17.50
N GLU A 547 41.38 18.59 -17.97
CA GLU A 547 41.13 19.33 -19.22
C GLU A 547 41.00 18.41 -20.41
N ALA A 548 41.90 17.44 -20.58
CA ALA A 548 41.88 16.49 -21.68
C ALA A 548 40.67 15.53 -21.61
N THR A 549 40.15 15.23 -20.42
CA THR A 549 38.92 14.46 -20.25
C THR A 549 37.72 15.28 -20.72
N VAL A 550 37.63 16.52 -20.27
CA VAL A 550 36.53 17.46 -20.64
C VAL A 550 36.54 17.77 -22.13
N ASP A 551 37.70 18.10 -22.69
CA ASP A 551 37.89 18.42 -24.11
C ASP A 551 37.79 17.20 -25.03
N GLY A 552 37.70 15.97 -24.47
CA GLY A 552 37.63 14.73 -25.23
C GLY A 552 38.96 14.33 -25.90
N ARG A 553 40.12 14.97 -25.57
CA ARG A 553 41.45 14.62 -26.04
C ARG A 553 42.01 13.35 -25.40
N LEU A 554 41.54 13.05 -24.17
CA LEU A 554 41.92 11.82 -23.45
C LEU A 554 40.96 10.69 -23.88
N THR A 555 41.37 9.93 -24.89
CA THR A 555 40.56 8.83 -25.43
C THR A 555 41.04 7.46 -24.95
N ASN A 556 40.17 6.47 -25.00
CA ASN A 556 40.48 5.06 -24.68
C ASN A 556 41.09 4.87 -23.29
N VAL A 557 40.59 5.55 -22.27
CA VAL A 557 40.99 5.39 -20.87
C VAL A 557 39.84 4.78 -20.09
N ASP A 558 40.18 3.72 -19.34
CA ASP A 558 39.20 2.99 -18.51
C ASP A 558 39.08 3.60 -17.11
N VAL A 559 40.21 4.01 -16.52
CA VAL A 559 40.24 4.48 -15.14
C VAL A 559 41.04 5.76 -15.03
N LEU A 560 40.50 6.74 -14.32
CA LEU A 560 41.16 8.00 -13.97
C LEU A 560 41.51 7.99 -12.47
N MET A 561 42.75 8.29 -12.12
CA MET A 561 43.24 8.37 -10.72
C MET A 561 43.86 9.73 -10.50
N SER A 562 43.62 10.39 -9.35
CA SER A 562 44.24 11.67 -9.01
C SER A 562 44.28 11.93 -7.52
N SER A 563 45.31 12.68 -7.07
CA SER A 563 45.39 13.29 -5.73
C SER A 563 44.63 14.63 -5.64
N ALA A 564 44.33 15.27 -6.78
CA ALA A 564 43.46 16.46 -6.84
C ALA A 564 41.99 16.01 -6.84
N SER A 565 41.49 15.69 -5.64
CA SER A 565 40.14 15.15 -5.44
C SER A 565 39.03 16.11 -5.87
N ASP A 566 39.27 17.42 -5.80
CA ASP A 566 38.36 18.46 -6.30
C ASP A 566 38.11 18.31 -7.80
N LEU A 567 39.16 18.13 -8.62
CA LEU A 567 39.02 17.88 -10.06
C LEU A 567 38.32 16.53 -10.38
N GLN A 568 38.56 15.51 -9.56
CA GLN A 568 37.87 14.22 -9.73
C GLN A 568 36.38 14.32 -9.39
N ILE A 569 36.05 15.01 -8.29
CA ILE A 569 34.65 15.33 -7.97
C ILE A 569 33.99 16.18 -9.07
N ARG A 570 34.73 17.13 -9.66
CA ARG A 570 34.23 17.92 -10.78
C ARG A 570 33.91 17.03 -11.99
N LEU A 571 34.82 16.13 -12.38
CA LEU A 571 34.60 15.20 -13.49
C LEU A 571 33.37 14.31 -13.24
N ALA A 572 33.23 13.78 -12.04
CA ALA A 572 32.08 12.95 -11.70
C ALA A 572 30.76 13.76 -11.64
N ASN A 573 30.80 14.97 -11.06
CA ASN A 573 29.64 15.88 -11.04
C ASN A 573 29.17 16.26 -12.46
N ASP A 574 30.12 16.44 -13.36
CA ASP A 574 29.85 16.77 -14.77
C ASP A 574 29.52 15.53 -15.63
N GLY A 575 29.41 14.34 -15.01
CA GLY A 575 28.92 13.12 -15.64
C GLY A 575 29.98 12.31 -16.41
N TYR A 576 31.28 12.51 -16.17
CA TYR A 576 32.36 11.74 -16.78
C TYR A 576 32.67 10.41 -16.10
N ALA A 577 32.06 10.12 -14.95
CA ALA A 577 32.22 8.87 -14.21
C ALA A 577 31.07 7.88 -14.42
N GLN A 578 31.36 6.57 -14.30
CA GLN A 578 30.34 5.52 -14.16
C GLN A 578 30.10 5.25 -12.69
N SER A 579 28.83 5.09 -12.30
CA SER A 579 28.49 4.58 -10.99
C SER A 579 28.73 3.07 -10.93
N TYR A 580 29.47 2.62 -9.92
CA TYR A 580 29.78 1.23 -9.65
C TYR A 580 29.91 0.98 -8.15
N THR A 581 29.05 0.16 -7.57
CA THR A 581 29.14 -0.20 -6.15
C THR A 581 30.12 -1.34 -5.95
N SER A 582 31.31 -1.01 -5.47
CA SER A 582 32.30 -2.02 -5.09
C SER A 582 31.84 -2.82 -3.86
N PRO A 583 32.06 -4.15 -3.79
CA PRO A 583 31.79 -4.95 -2.60
C PRO A 583 32.54 -4.48 -1.34
N TYR A 584 33.58 -3.66 -1.51
CA TYR A 584 34.36 -3.10 -0.41
C TYR A 584 33.96 -1.68 -0.02
N ALA A 585 33.02 -1.05 -0.73
CA ALA A 585 32.59 0.33 -0.51
C ALA A 585 32.10 0.60 0.93
N SER A 586 31.39 -0.36 1.52
CA SER A 586 30.87 -0.26 2.90
C SER A 586 31.93 -0.29 4.00
N LYS A 587 33.20 -0.66 3.66
CA LYS A 587 34.33 -0.68 4.58
C LYS A 587 35.15 0.60 4.54
N LEU A 588 34.87 1.49 3.60
CA LEU A 588 35.56 2.77 3.49
C LEU A 588 34.91 3.80 4.45
N PRO A 589 35.68 4.75 4.96
CA PRO A 589 35.13 5.88 5.69
C PRO A 589 34.23 6.71 4.75
N SER A 590 33.12 7.25 5.28
CA SER A 590 32.11 7.97 4.50
C SER A 590 32.65 9.20 3.76
N TRP A 591 33.72 9.82 4.27
CA TRP A 591 34.37 10.96 3.64
C TRP A 591 35.15 10.59 2.37
N ALA A 592 35.45 9.32 2.14
CA ALA A 592 36.24 8.82 1.01
C ALA A 592 35.36 8.20 -0.12
N VAL A 593 34.05 8.31 -0.07
CA VAL A 593 33.16 7.77 -1.08
C VAL A 593 32.14 8.84 -1.50
N TRP A 594 32.01 9.05 -2.79
CA TRP A 594 30.95 9.91 -3.32
C TRP A 594 30.20 9.24 -4.47
N ARG A 595 28.89 9.09 -4.35
CA ARG A 595 27.92 8.53 -5.33
C ARG A 595 28.25 7.13 -5.88
N ASN A 596 29.13 6.37 -5.27
CA ASN A 596 29.74 5.18 -5.89
C ASN A 596 30.36 5.48 -7.30
N GLU A 597 30.71 6.70 -7.54
CA GLU A 597 31.38 7.18 -8.76
C GLU A 597 32.84 7.53 -8.50
N VAL A 598 33.15 8.04 -7.30
CA VAL A 598 34.50 8.38 -6.87
C VAL A 598 34.82 7.66 -5.56
N TYR A 599 35.94 6.98 -5.52
CA TYR A 599 36.46 6.27 -4.35
C TYR A 599 37.84 6.77 -3.98
N GLY A 600 38.02 7.23 -2.75
CA GLY A 600 39.34 7.40 -2.15
C GLY A 600 39.91 6.04 -1.78
N PHE A 601 41.15 5.79 -2.15
CA PHE A 601 41.81 4.48 -1.87
C PHE A 601 43.13 4.60 -1.10
N THR A 602 43.56 5.82 -0.74
CA THR A 602 44.78 6.07 0.03
C THR A 602 44.47 6.94 1.26
N PHE A 603 45.36 6.97 2.22
CA PHE A 603 45.31 7.82 3.40
C PHE A 603 46.64 8.63 3.48
N GLU A 604 46.65 9.82 2.91
CA GLU A 604 47.85 10.61 2.69
C GLU A 604 47.81 11.91 3.51
N PRO A 605 48.61 11.97 4.63
CA PRO A 605 48.66 13.18 5.46
C PRO A 605 49.48 14.28 4.81
N ALA A 606 49.11 15.52 5.00
CA ALA A 606 49.99 16.67 4.72
C ALA A 606 50.94 16.88 5.90
N VAL A 607 52.27 16.91 5.61
CA VAL A 607 53.32 16.91 6.62
C VAL A 607 54.22 18.16 6.48
N ILE A 608 55.01 18.40 7.52
CA ILE A 608 56.15 19.31 7.53
C ILE A 608 57.38 18.45 7.27
N VAL A 609 58.22 18.89 6.32
CA VAL A 609 59.51 18.25 6.01
C VAL A 609 60.66 19.18 6.36
N TYR A 610 61.72 18.65 6.95
CA TYR A 610 62.83 19.47 7.37
C TYR A 610 64.16 18.82 7.05
N ASN A 611 65.21 19.65 6.94
CA ASN A 611 66.62 19.22 6.81
C ASN A 611 67.18 18.87 8.20
N PRO A 612 67.62 17.60 8.45
CA PRO A 612 68.12 17.16 9.73
C PRO A 612 69.46 17.86 10.14
N LYS A 613 70.16 18.53 9.21
CA LYS A 613 71.33 19.32 9.53
C LYS A 613 70.96 20.67 10.20
N ARG A 614 69.76 21.18 9.92
CA ARG A 614 69.29 22.45 10.43
C ARG A 614 68.42 22.28 11.66
N PHE A 615 67.51 21.31 11.66
CA PHE A 615 66.59 21.02 12.73
C PHE A 615 66.78 19.63 13.29
N THR A 616 66.59 19.50 14.57
CA THR A 616 66.44 18.20 15.26
C THR A 616 65.03 17.97 15.60
N GLU A 617 64.67 16.74 16.05
CA GLU A 617 63.31 16.46 16.49
C GLU A 617 62.85 17.39 17.64
N ALA A 618 63.72 17.94 18.44
CA ALA A 618 63.46 18.87 19.55
C ALA A 618 63.25 20.32 19.08
N THR A 619 63.81 20.72 17.94
CA THR A 619 63.85 22.11 17.49
C THR A 619 62.95 22.36 16.26
N VAL A 620 62.48 21.35 15.56
CA VAL A 620 61.63 21.49 14.40
C VAL A 620 60.26 22.01 14.80
N PRO A 621 59.66 22.94 14.04
CA PRO A 621 58.31 23.42 14.31
C PRO A 621 57.28 22.29 14.13
N ARG A 622 56.33 22.22 15.09
CA ARG A 622 55.34 21.14 15.14
C ARG A 622 53.90 21.58 14.87
N SER A 623 53.71 22.87 14.68
CA SER A 623 52.38 23.43 14.35
C SER A 623 52.57 24.58 13.36
N ARG A 624 51.45 24.98 12.72
CA ARG A 624 51.42 26.17 11.85
C ARG A 624 51.80 27.44 12.61
N GLN A 625 51.40 27.52 13.86
CA GLN A 625 51.76 28.62 14.73
C GLN A 625 53.30 28.62 15.07
N ASP A 626 53.91 27.44 15.23
CA ASP A 626 55.33 27.37 15.45
C ASP A 626 56.12 27.72 14.19
N ILE A 627 55.61 27.31 12.99
CA ILE A 627 56.21 27.76 11.73
C ILE A 627 56.10 29.30 11.62
N LEU A 628 54.95 29.88 11.87
CA LEU A 628 54.76 31.33 11.83
C LEU A 628 55.77 32.05 12.73
N ARG A 629 55.84 31.67 14.00
CA ARG A 629 56.81 32.23 14.97
C ARG A 629 58.25 32.02 14.55
N LEU A 630 58.60 30.89 13.98
CA LEU A 630 59.93 30.58 13.48
C LEU A 630 60.31 31.51 12.32
N LEU A 631 59.41 31.69 11.35
CA LEU A 631 59.62 32.56 10.19
C LEU A 631 59.76 34.01 10.59
N GLU A 632 58.95 34.51 11.57
CA GLU A 632 59.05 35.84 12.12
C GLU A 632 60.37 36.07 12.89
N ARG A 633 60.81 35.09 13.70
CA ARG A 633 61.98 35.19 14.52
C ARG A 633 63.27 35.04 13.76
N GLU A 634 63.32 34.14 12.77
CA GLU A 634 64.54 33.74 12.05
C GLU A 634 64.57 34.15 10.58
N GLN A 635 63.89 35.24 10.24
CA GLN A 635 63.65 35.69 8.88
C GLN A 635 64.97 35.72 8.03
N ALA A 636 66.02 36.29 8.53
CA ALA A 636 67.31 36.41 7.80
C ALA A 636 67.98 35.04 7.51
N SER A 637 67.92 34.10 8.44
CA SER A 637 68.55 32.80 8.31
C SER A 637 67.75 31.83 7.42
N LEU A 638 66.44 32.04 7.29
CA LEU A 638 65.50 31.24 6.50
C LEU A 638 65.27 31.84 5.11
N GLN A 639 65.88 32.93 4.72
CA GLN A 639 65.69 33.58 3.45
C GLN A 639 65.96 32.62 2.27
N GLY A 640 64.90 32.33 1.46
CA GLY A 640 64.98 31.40 0.33
C GLY A 640 65.20 29.93 0.69
N ARG A 641 65.07 29.57 1.99
CA ARG A 641 65.32 28.23 2.52
C ARG A 641 64.07 27.51 3.00
N VAL A 642 62.89 28.09 2.76
CA VAL A 642 61.58 27.52 3.05
C VAL A 642 60.90 27.16 1.72
N GLY A 643 60.27 26.00 1.62
CA GLY A 643 59.60 25.53 0.41
C GLY A 643 58.12 25.20 0.65
N THR A 644 57.30 25.39 -0.36
CA THR A 644 55.94 24.89 -0.45
C THR A 644 55.49 24.75 -1.92
N TYR A 645 54.29 24.28 -2.15
CA TYR A 645 53.78 24.18 -3.50
C TYR A 645 53.55 25.56 -4.16
N ASP A 646 53.80 25.61 -5.46
CA ASP A 646 53.26 26.64 -6.35
C ASP A 646 51.81 26.33 -6.62
N ILE A 647 50.88 26.98 -5.91
CA ILE A 647 49.47 26.70 -6.01
C ILE A 647 48.85 27.13 -7.37
N ALA A 648 49.55 27.99 -8.14
CA ALA A 648 49.11 28.33 -9.48
C ALA A 648 49.43 27.25 -10.52
N ALA A 649 50.47 26.44 -10.25
CA ALA A 649 50.91 25.34 -11.14
C ALA A 649 50.50 23.97 -10.62
N SER A 650 50.37 23.79 -9.30
CA SER A 650 50.03 22.53 -8.66
C SER A 650 48.58 22.42 -8.23
N SER A 651 47.77 21.62 -8.89
CA SER A 651 46.38 21.36 -8.48
C SER A 651 46.29 20.77 -7.05
N LEU A 652 47.23 19.88 -6.71
CA LEU A 652 47.33 19.32 -5.36
C LEU A 652 47.69 20.41 -4.33
N GLY A 653 48.67 21.26 -4.67
CA GLY A 653 49.07 22.38 -3.83
C GLY A 653 47.93 23.36 -3.58
N TYR A 654 47.14 23.65 -4.60
CA TYR A 654 45.95 24.48 -4.49
C TYR A 654 44.91 23.86 -3.57
N LEU A 655 44.54 22.58 -3.78
CA LEU A 655 43.60 21.88 -2.93
C LEU A 655 44.01 21.89 -1.45
N LEU A 656 45.28 21.57 -1.14
CA LEU A 656 45.81 21.60 0.22
C LEU A 656 45.79 23.00 0.84
N ALA A 657 46.11 24.04 0.07
CA ALA A 657 46.08 25.44 0.54
C ALA A 657 44.67 25.93 0.81
N GLU A 658 43.72 25.59 -0.08
CA GLU A 658 42.29 25.94 0.09
C GLU A 658 41.72 25.26 1.32
N GLN A 659 41.98 23.96 1.51
CA GLN A 659 41.49 23.21 2.67
C GLN A 659 42.14 23.71 3.98
N ASP A 660 43.39 24.14 3.91
CA ASP A 660 44.11 24.70 5.04
C ASP A 660 43.52 26.08 5.45
N GLU A 661 43.12 26.90 4.47
CA GLU A 661 42.43 28.18 4.69
C GLU A 661 41.08 28.01 5.38
N LEU A 662 40.34 26.97 5.03
CA LEU A 662 39.07 26.66 5.65
C LEU A 662 39.18 26.27 7.13
N VAL A 663 40.28 25.64 7.52
CA VAL A 663 40.51 25.14 8.90
C VAL A 663 41.25 26.13 9.76
N SER A 664 42.21 26.86 9.17
CA SER A 664 43.13 27.73 9.91
C SER A 664 42.80 29.21 9.76
N SER A 665 42.45 29.88 10.84
CA SER A 665 42.31 31.35 10.86
C SER A 665 43.65 32.08 10.61
N ASN A 666 44.78 31.43 10.80
CA ASN A 666 46.13 32.00 10.62
C ASN A 666 46.74 31.73 9.24
N PHE A 667 46.01 31.10 8.33
CA PHE A 667 46.52 30.71 7.00
C PHE A 667 47.16 31.89 6.24
N TRP A 668 46.45 32.99 6.10
CA TRP A 668 46.95 34.17 5.39
C TRP A 668 48.13 34.87 6.14
N GLY A 669 48.15 34.76 7.48
CA GLY A 669 49.31 35.24 8.27
C GLY A 669 50.56 34.40 7.97
N LEU A 670 50.39 33.06 7.90
CA LEU A 670 51.46 32.14 7.54
C LEU A 670 51.97 32.36 6.10
N ALA A 671 51.05 32.56 5.13
CA ALA A 671 51.38 32.88 3.75
C ALA A 671 52.19 34.16 3.64
N ASN A 672 51.81 35.20 4.38
CA ASN A 672 52.59 36.47 4.45
C ASN A 672 53.97 36.28 5.04
N ALA A 673 54.09 35.52 6.14
CA ALA A 673 55.40 35.22 6.74
C ALA A 673 56.30 34.39 5.79
N MET A 674 55.76 33.44 5.04
CA MET A 674 56.43 32.73 3.96
C MET A 674 56.97 33.68 2.89
N GLY A 675 56.19 34.63 2.47
CA GLY A 675 56.61 35.66 1.51
C GLY A 675 57.77 36.48 2.03
N GLN A 676 57.71 36.89 3.34
CA GLN A 676 58.82 37.65 3.95
C GLN A 676 60.17 36.99 3.98
N VAL A 677 60.17 35.64 4.04
CA VAL A 677 61.40 34.82 3.95
C VAL A 677 61.75 34.38 2.51
N GLY A 678 60.99 34.86 1.51
CA GLY A 678 61.20 34.50 0.09
C GLY A 678 61.02 33.03 -0.14
N VAL A 679 59.89 32.48 0.24
CA VAL A 679 59.58 31.04 0.09
C VAL A 679 59.78 30.57 -1.35
N ARG A 680 60.37 29.39 -1.53
CA ARG A 680 60.55 28.76 -2.86
C ARG A 680 59.29 27.97 -3.21
N LEU A 681 58.72 28.28 -4.32
CA LEU A 681 57.54 27.61 -4.86
C LEU A 681 57.94 26.53 -5.86
N SER A 682 57.35 25.33 -5.75
CA SER A 682 57.60 24.22 -6.65
C SER A 682 56.29 23.48 -7.02
N PRO A 683 56.14 23.03 -8.26
CA PRO A 683 54.91 22.39 -8.72
C PRO A 683 54.72 20.98 -8.16
N THR A 684 55.80 20.29 -7.72
CA THR A 684 55.69 18.88 -7.29
C THR A 684 56.38 18.60 -5.94
N SER A 685 55.87 17.58 -5.21
CA SER A 685 56.51 17.08 -3.98
C SER A 685 57.95 16.65 -4.19
N ALA A 686 58.24 15.95 -5.31
CA ALA A 686 59.54 15.44 -5.62
C ALA A 686 60.61 16.55 -5.65
N GLN A 687 60.36 17.62 -6.36
CA GLN A 687 61.26 18.77 -6.46
C GLN A 687 61.51 19.44 -5.10
N ILE A 688 60.52 19.53 -4.22
CA ILE A 688 60.65 20.09 -2.88
C ILE A 688 61.52 19.18 -2.01
N LEU A 689 61.29 17.88 -2.09
CA LEU A 689 62.08 16.87 -1.33
C LEU A 689 63.54 16.81 -1.82
N ASP A 690 63.76 16.88 -3.11
CA ASP A 690 65.11 16.96 -3.69
C ASP A 690 65.87 18.19 -3.19
N ALA A 691 65.18 19.34 -3.13
CA ALA A 691 65.80 20.60 -2.62
C ALA A 691 66.14 20.51 -1.11
N ILE A 692 65.40 19.78 -0.30
CA ILE A 692 65.70 19.52 1.10
C ILE A 692 67.01 18.62 1.20
N GLU A 693 67.01 17.53 0.41
CA GLU A 693 68.14 16.58 0.39
C GLU A 693 69.45 17.19 -0.11
N ASN A 694 69.34 18.14 -1.04
CA ASN A 694 70.48 18.87 -1.63
C ASN A 694 70.90 20.06 -0.76
N ASP A 695 70.36 20.21 0.46
CA ASP A 695 70.71 21.31 1.37
C ASP A 695 70.27 22.72 0.83
N GLU A 696 69.37 22.76 -0.13
CA GLU A 696 68.87 24.03 -0.71
C GLU A 696 67.70 24.60 0.12
N LEU A 697 66.91 23.72 0.77
CA LEU A 697 65.80 24.08 1.68
C LEU A 697 66.09 23.51 3.07
N ASP A 698 65.71 24.23 4.10
CA ASP A 698 65.75 23.81 5.52
C ASP A 698 64.37 23.31 5.99
N LEU A 699 63.28 23.83 5.46
CA LEU A 699 61.92 23.52 5.86
C LEU A 699 60.97 23.51 4.67
N ALA A 700 60.07 22.58 4.64
CA ALA A 700 58.99 22.59 3.68
C ALA A 700 57.64 22.36 4.37
N TYR A 701 56.61 23.09 3.94
CA TYR A 701 55.30 23.12 4.53
C TYR A 701 54.25 22.49 3.63
N ASN A 702 53.35 21.74 4.26
CA ASN A 702 52.13 21.18 3.63
C ASN A 702 52.42 20.16 2.50
N ILE A 703 53.49 19.38 2.66
CA ILE A 703 53.96 18.43 1.66
C ILE A 703 53.20 17.12 1.81
N LEU A 704 52.90 16.45 0.68
CA LEU A 704 52.23 15.17 0.69
C LEU A 704 53.07 14.08 1.38
N GLY A 705 52.56 13.55 2.48
CA GLY A 705 53.29 12.68 3.40
C GLY A 705 53.76 11.35 2.80
N SER A 706 52.99 10.80 1.85
CA SER A 706 53.35 9.54 1.14
C SER A 706 54.72 9.65 0.48
N TYR A 707 54.98 10.73 -0.23
CA TYR A 707 56.27 11.01 -0.85
C TYR A 707 57.39 11.23 0.18
N ALA A 708 57.14 12.06 1.18
CA ALA A 708 58.13 12.36 2.22
C ALA A 708 58.49 11.11 3.03
N LEU A 709 57.50 10.34 3.46
CA LEU A 709 57.71 9.14 4.25
C LEU A 709 58.39 8.00 3.43
N SER A 710 58.03 7.89 2.16
CA SER A 710 58.70 6.94 1.24
C SER A 710 60.17 7.31 1.05
N ARG A 711 60.49 8.58 0.81
CA ARG A 711 61.84 9.10 0.68
C ARG A 711 62.67 8.86 1.95
N GLN A 712 62.13 9.20 3.11
CA GLN A 712 62.74 8.94 4.42
C GLN A 712 63.02 7.45 4.63
N ALA A 713 62.08 6.56 4.27
CA ALA A 713 62.22 5.11 4.40
C ALA A 713 63.29 4.52 3.49
N ALA A 714 63.50 5.12 2.30
CA ALA A 714 64.56 4.76 1.36
C ALA A 714 65.95 5.30 1.80
N GLY A 715 66.05 5.89 2.96
CA GLY A 715 67.37 6.43 3.48
C GLY A 715 67.60 7.87 3.04
N GLY A 716 66.63 8.58 2.51
CA GLY A 716 66.78 9.99 2.18
C GLY A 716 67.02 10.87 3.37
N ARG A 717 67.84 11.92 3.18
CA ARG A 717 68.28 12.84 4.22
C ARG A 717 67.22 13.92 4.55
N ILE A 718 66.06 13.47 4.95
CA ILE A 718 64.97 14.33 5.36
C ILE A 718 64.39 13.89 6.70
N GLY A 719 63.87 14.86 7.48
CA GLY A 719 63.01 14.62 8.64
C GLY A 719 61.58 14.91 8.30
N VAL A 720 60.63 14.18 8.88
CA VAL A 720 59.18 14.34 8.64
C VAL A 720 58.48 14.51 9.97
N VAL A 721 57.62 15.56 10.08
CA VAL A 721 56.83 15.90 11.24
C VAL A 721 55.35 16.00 10.84
N PHE A 722 54.48 15.35 11.61
CA PHE A 722 53.04 15.53 11.54
C PHE A 722 52.65 16.75 12.34
N PRO A 723 51.99 17.75 11.77
CA PRO A 723 51.51 18.89 12.50
C PRO A 723 50.66 18.53 13.74
N GLN A 724 50.90 19.21 14.88
CA GLN A 724 50.26 18.92 16.15
C GLN A 724 48.93 19.67 16.37
N ASP A 725 48.71 20.74 15.61
CA ASP A 725 47.46 21.50 15.63
C ASP A 725 46.35 20.75 14.86
N TYR A 726 46.54 20.37 13.63
CA TYR A 726 45.75 19.44 12.87
C TYR A 726 46.55 18.91 11.66
N VAL A 727 46.20 17.71 11.24
CA VAL A 727 46.77 17.07 10.05
C VAL A 727 45.70 17.00 8.98
N LEU A 728 45.90 17.71 7.86
CA LEU A 728 45.07 17.50 6.67
C LEU A 728 45.38 16.13 6.10
N VAL A 729 44.34 15.37 5.78
CA VAL A 729 44.48 14.07 5.12
C VAL A 729 43.65 14.08 3.84
N LEU A 730 44.30 13.74 2.75
CA LEU A 730 43.61 13.52 1.49
C LEU A 730 43.62 12.04 1.14
N ALA A 731 42.63 11.64 0.34
CA ALA A 731 42.63 10.34 -0.32
C ALA A 731 42.90 10.56 -1.82
N ARG A 732 43.84 9.84 -2.36
CA ARG A 732 43.97 9.69 -3.81
C ARG A 732 42.72 9.01 -4.31
N SER A 733 42.05 9.60 -5.26
CA SER A 733 40.73 9.16 -5.72
C SER A 733 40.82 8.44 -7.06
N VAL A 734 39.95 7.48 -7.25
CA VAL A 734 39.79 6.68 -8.48
C VAL A 734 38.35 6.77 -8.95
N LEU A 735 38.16 6.91 -10.26
CA LEU A 735 36.86 6.81 -10.93
C LEU A 735 36.96 5.97 -12.23
N ILE A 736 35.88 5.32 -12.58
CA ILE A 736 35.76 4.60 -13.86
C ILE A 736 35.25 5.59 -14.89
N SER A 737 35.98 5.73 -16.01
CA SER A 737 35.53 6.63 -17.09
C SER A 737 34.15 6.23 -17.63
N ARG A 738 33.27 7.20 -17.88
CA ARG A 738 31.96 6.96 -18.50
C ARG A 738 32.10 6.28 -19.86
N ARG A 739 33.20 6.52 -20.55
CA ARG A 739 33.51 5.95 -21.88
C ARG A 739 34.58 4.87 -21.82
N ALA A 740 34.73 4.18 -20.67
CA ALA A 740 35.71 3.12 -20.51
C ALA A 740 35.53 2.03 -21.57
N PRO A 741 36.58 1.71 -22.36
CA PRO A 741 36.53 0.61 -23.35
C PRO A 741 36.38 -0.76 -22.70
N SER A 742 36.95 -0.93 -21.48
CA SER A 742 36.93 -2.22 -20.73
C SER A 742 36.35 -2.02 -19.32
N PRO A 743 35.03 -1.74 -19.21
CA PRO A 743 34.42 -1.40 -17.89
C PRO A 743 34.48 -2.55 -16.87
N ASP A 744 34.53 -3.79 -17.31
CA ASP A 744 34.69 -4.96 -16.45
C ASP A 744 36.10 -5.02 -15.82
N LEU A 745 37.13 -4.65 -16.56
CA LEU A 745 38.50 -4.55 -16.05
C LEU A 745 38.66 -3.34 -15.13
N ALA A 746 38.06 -2.22 -15.48
CA ALA A 746 38.01 -1.02 -14.64
C ALA A 746 37.39 -1.32 -13.27
N ARG A 747 36.25 -2.02 -13.23
CA ARG A 747 35.59 -2.47 -11.97
C ARG A 747 36.47 -3.40 -11.18
N ALA A 748 37.12 -4.38 -11.86
CA ALA A 748 38.06 -5.29 -11.19
C ALA A 748 39.26 -4.56 -10.59
N LEU A 749 39.76 -3.50 -11.24
CA LEU A 749 40.84 -2.67 -10.68
C LEU A 749 40.36 -1.89 -9.46
N VAL A 750 39.18 -1.27 -9.53
CA VAL A 750 38.59 -0.56 -8.38
C VAL A 750 38.40 -1.53 -7.19
N ASP A 751 37.86 -2.72 -7.43
CA ASP A 751 37.70 -3.74 -6.38
C ASP A 751 39.07 -4.16 -5.80
N TRP A 752 40.06 -4.32 -6.66
CA TRP A 752 41.43 -4.62 -6.20
C TRP A 752 41.99 -3.51 -5.31
N LEU A 753 41.93 -2.25 -5.75
CA LEU A 753 42.47 -1.11 -4.98
C LEU A 753 41.79 -0.99 -3.62
N LEU A 754 40.50 -1.30 -3.53
CA LEU A 754 39.69 -1.24 -2.31
C LEU A 754 39.68 -2.55 -1.51
N SER A 755 40.30 -3.62 -2.02
CA SER A 755 40.39 -4.90 -1.31
C SER A 755 41.45 -4.87 -0.20
N PRO A 756 41.36 -5.72 0.84
CA PRO A 756 42.40 -5.84 1.85
C PRO A 756 43.81 -6.12 1.28
N ALA A 757 43.88 -6.91 0.20
CA ALA A 757 45.15 -7.22 -0.45
C ALA A 757 45.73 -6.00 -1.19
N GLY A 758 44.92 -5.24 -1.91
CA GLY A 758 45.33 -4.00 -2.57
C GLY A 758 45.76 -2.94 -1.55
N GLN A 759 45.00 -2.79 -0.45
CA GLN A 759 45.31 -1.87 0.64
C GLN A 759 46.60 -2.26 1.36
N GLN A 760 46.90 -3.54 1.49
CA GLN A 760 48.20 -4.03 2.03
C GLN A 760 49.37 -3.68 1.11
N VAL A 761 49.21 -3.76 -0.22
CA VAL A 761 50.22 -3.32 -1.17
C VAL A 761 50.43 -1.81 -1.07
N ALA A 762 49.34 -1.04 -0.99
CA ALA A 762 49.40 0.43 -0.81
C ALA A 762 50.18 0.81 0.45
N SER A 763 49.88 0.16 1.60
CA SER A 763 50.49 0.45 2.91
C SER A 763 51.91 -0.07 3.08
N SER A 764 52.32 -1.10 2.34
CA SER A 764 53.65 -1.77 2.56
C SER A 764 54.66 -1.49 1.46
N HIS A 765 54.20 -1.40 0.19
CA HIS A 765 55.06 -1.32 -0.98
C HIS A 765 55.02 0.00 -1.74
N ALA A 766 53.77 0.58 -1.85
CA ALA A 766 53.61 1.83 -2.58
C ALA A 766 53.78 3.08 -1.69
N ALA A 767 53.85 2.95 -0.38
CA ALA A 767 53.90 4.02 0.62
C ALA A 767 52.78 5.06 0.53
N LEU A 768 51.62 4.68 -0.05
CA LEU A 768 50.49 5.56 -0.25
C LEU A 768 49.54 5.65 0.94
N GLY A 769 49.73 4.79 1.95
CA GLY A 769 48.85 4.71 3.11
C GLY A 769 47.58 3.92 2.83
N SER A 770 47.19 3.04 3.75
CA SER A 770 45.89 2.37 3.69
C SER A 770 44.78 3.25 4.23
N ILE A 771 43.65 3.35 3.50
CA ILE A 771 42.43 4.03 3.96
C ILE A 771 41.54 3.11 4.81
N MET A 772 41.70 1.80 4.69
CA MET A 772 40.99 0.82 5.50
C MET A 772 41.61 0.66 6.87
N GLU A 773 40.78 0.62 7.89
CA GLU A 773 41.18 0.22 9.24
C GLU A 773 41.67 -1.26 9.24
N ASP A 774 42.41 -1.65 10.24
CA ASP A 774 42.93 -3.01 10.43
C ASP A 774 43.84 -3.56 9.29
N THR A 775 44.38 -2.70 8.41
CA THR A 775 45.27 -3.14 7.34
C THR A 775 46.70 -3.27 7.86
N PRO A 776 47.34 -4.43 7.75
CA PRO A 776 48.76 -4.57 8.15
C PRO A 776 49.66 -3.80 7.18
N GLY A 777 50.68 -3.11 7.71
CA GLY A 777 51.64 -2.39 6.91
C GLY A 777 52.34 -1.27 7.67
N ARG A 778 53.34 -0.65 7.02
CA ARG A 778 54.11 0.45 7.60
C ARG A 778 53.36 1.79 7.50
N TRP A 779 52.54 1.93 6.46
CA TRP A 779 51.84 3.15 6.10
C TRP A 779 50.32 2.92 6.20
N THR A 780 49.80 3.03 7.40
CA THR A 780 48.34 2.83 7.65
C THR A 780 47.74 4.08 8.27
N SER A 781 46.45 4.25 8.20
CA SER A 781 45.70 5.32 8.89
C SER A 781 46.01 5.30 10.40
N GLU A 782 46.06 4.13 11.02
CA GLU A 782 46.42 3.93 12.41
C GLU A 782 47.84 4.39 12.71
N ALA A 783 48.82 4.04 11.86
CA ALA A 783 50.24 4.45 12.01
C ALA A 783 50.39 5.98 11.86
N VAL A 784 49.61 6.63 11.01
CA VAL A 784 49.53 8.09 10.87
C VAL A 784 48.93 8.72 12.13
N LEU A 785 47.77 8.19 12.59
CA LEU A 785 47.07 8.66 13.81
C LEU A 785 47.97 8.53 15.06
N ALA A 786 48.72 7.43 15.19
CA ALA A 786 49.65 7.23 16.33
C ALA A 786 50.83 8.21 16.34
N ARG A 787 51.23 8.74 15.17
CA ARG A 787 52.32 9.74 15.03
C ARG A 787 51.83 11.19 15.10
N SER A 788 50.53 11.40 14.78
CA SER A 788 49.89 12.70 14.87
C SER A 788 49.37 12.90 16.29
N SER A 789 49.82 13.92 17.00
CA SER A 789 49.26 14.34 18.28
C SER A 789 48.13 15.37 18.11
N GLY A 790 47.78 15.71 16.87
CA GLY A 790 46.75 16.65 16.51
C GLY A 790 45.44 16.02 15.99
N ILE A 791 44.50 16.87 15.65
CA ILE A 791 43.24 16.49 15.04
C ILE A 791 43.49 16.10 13.58
N VAL A 792 42.94 14.97 13.15
CA VAL A 792 42.95 14.58 11.73
C VAL A 792 41.73 15.21 11.04
N GLN A 793 42.04 15.97 9.98
CA GLN A 793 41.04 16.67 9.18
C GLN A 793 41.05 16.09 7.76
N PRO A 794 40.11 15.16 7.43
CA PRO A 794 40.04 14.59 6.10
C PRO A 794 39.45 15.59 5.09
N VAL A 795 39.98 15.59 3.87
CA VAL A 795 39.38 16.27 2.72
C VAL A 795 38.23 15.40 2.22
N VAL A 796 37.00 15.85 2.51
CA VAL A 796 35.77 15.08 2.22
C VAL A 796 35.46 15.10 0.73
N LEU A 797 35.33 13.93 0.12
CA LEU A 797 34.86 13.79 -1.26
C LEU A 797 33.38 14.20 -1.34
N SER A 798 33.12 15.46 -1.73
CA SER A 798 31.77 16.04 -1.77
C SER A 798 31.70 17.23 -2.73
N PRO A 799 30.49 17.67 -3.14
CA PRO A 799 30.33 18.88 -3.96
C PRO A 799 30.88 20.17 -3.33
N ALA A 800 31.14 20.18 -2.03
CA ALA A 800 31.80 21.34 -1.38
C ALA A 800 33.14 21.69 -2.01
N LEU A 801 33.88 20.69 -2.54
CA LEU A 801 35.15 20.88 -3.25
C LEU A 801 35.00 21.68 -4.57
N LEU A 802 33.81 21.71 -5.16
CA LEU A 802 33.52 22.46 -6.40
C LEU A 802 33.60 23.97 -6.18
N VAL A 803 33.44 24.43 -4.93
CA VAL A 803 33.49 25.87 -4.60
C VAL A 803 34.90 26.41 -4.81
N GLY A 804 35.94 25.62 -4.47
CA GLY A 804 37.33 25.97 -4.71
C GLY A 804 37.68 26.12 -6.21
N LEU A 805 36.95 25.39 -7.06
CA LEU A 805 37.10 25.45 -8.52
C LEU A 805 36.26 26.58 -9.18
N ASP A 806 35.46 27.33 -8.38
CA ASP A 806 34.79 28.52 -8.92
C ASP A 806 35.80 29.50 -9.49
N GLN A 807 35.64 29.90 -10.75
CA GLN A 807 36.66 30.67 -11.48
C GLN A 807 37.08 31.95 -10.77
N ARG A 808 36.12 32.66 -10.13
CA ARG A 808 36.41 33.91 -9.43
C ARG A 808 37.10 33.65 -8.09
N ARG A 809 36.55 32.73 -7.32
CA ARG A 809 37.13 32.32 -6.04
C ARG A 809 38.56 31.80 -6.24
N HIS A 810 38.75 30.89 -7.17
CA HIS A 810 40.08 30.35 -7.53
C HIS A 810 41.05 31.47 -7.93
N SER A 811 40.67 32.33 -8.86
CA SER A 811 41.50 33.43 -9.31
C SER A 811 41.84 34.39 -8.19
N ARG A 812 40.89 34.77 -7.33
CA ARG A 812 41.13 35.65 -6.19
C ARG A 812 42.04 35.00 -5.15
N PHE A 813 41.83 33.72 -4.85
CA PHE A 813 42.68 32.97 -3.89
C PHE A 813 44.13 32.93 -4.37
N VAL A 814 44.34 32.54 -5.63
CA VAL A 814 45.67 32.48 -6.25
C VAL A 814 46.32 33.88 -6.31
N GLN A 815 45.57 34.92 -6.69
CA GLN A 815 46.09 36.28 -6.73
C GLN A 815 46.50 36.78 -5.32
N ASN A 816 45.68 36.52 -4.28
CA ASN A 816 46.03 36.85 -2.90
C ASN A 816 47.26 36.12 -2.42
N TRP A 817 47.35 34.81 -2.72
CA TRP A 817 48.52 34.01 -2.42
C TRP A 817 49.78 34.57 -3.10
N VAL A 818 49.75 34.74 -4.42
CA VAL A 818 50.87 35.25 -5.20
C VAL A 818 51.32 36.61 -4.65
N ARG A 819 50.38 37.53 -4.41
CA ARG A 819 50.67 38.83 -3.85
C ARG A 819 51.39 38.73 -2.49
N LEU A 820 50.97 37.86 -1.57
CA LEU A 820 51.57 37.74 -0.26
C LEU A 820 52.91 36.99 -0.29
N VAL A 821 53.07 36.04 -1.21
CA VAL A 821 54.21 35.14 -1.26
C VAL A 821 55.32 35.60 -2.20
N THR A 822 55.00 36.39 -3.27
CA THR A 822 56.00 36.86 -4.25
C THR A 822 56.28 38.37 -4.24
N ASP A 823 55.27 39.23 -3.89
CA ASP A 823 55.37 40.65 -3.96
C ASP A 823 55.96 41.30 -2.67
N THR A 824 56.72 40.59 -1.90
CA THR A 824 57.37 41.19 -0.72
C THR A 824 58.36 42.23 -1.18
N PRO A 825 58.27 43.48 -0.77
CA PRO A 825 59.20 44.49 -1.19
C PRO A 825 60.63 44.15 -0.71
N LYS A 826 61.54 44.03 -1.67
CA LYS A 826 62.94 43.93 -1.33
C LYS A 826 63.28 45.19 -0.47
N ARG A 827 63.40 44.99 0.84
CA ARG A 827 63.89 46.05 1.71
C ARG A 827 65.28 46.53 1.17
N PRO A 828 65.51 47.83 1.11
CA PRO A 828 66.76 48.43 0.59
C PRO A 828 68.00 48.00 1.38
#